data_64ba73f639cb86f8f0431c994355797f
#
_entry.id   64ba73f639cb86f8f0431c994355797f
#
_cell.length_a   1.000
_cell.length_b   1.000
_cell.length_c   1.000
_cell.angle_alpha   90.00
_cell.angle_beta   90.00
_cell.angle_gamma   90.00
#
_symmetry.space_group_name_H-M   'P 1'
#
loop_
_entity.id
_entity.type
_entity.pdbx_description
1 polymer ?
#
loop_
_entity_poly.entity_id
_entity_poly.type
_entity_poly.pdbx_seq_one_letter_code
_entity_poly.pdbx_strand_id
1 'polypeptide(L)'
;MKNLLYKVVFLTFAICTTTVKLNAQTTGEGKITAKVVDAQTNETIPFATAVILDRKTKALIKGVQTDVNGNLSMIGLPKGAFTFKVSYVGYQTMVRDSVSISAIVKEISMGTIKMKTAKGTVLNEVAITAQKSTMQMGVDKKVFSVDQSLVSEGGSASDLLQNVPSVQSDIDGNVSLRGSTGVKVLIDGKPSLIAGGNVAQILQSIPASSIESVELITNPSAKYDAEGQSGIINIVLKKNKKLGLNGNIALTAGNRDNYNANTSLSFQNSKVNLYGNYSYRYGNRLGGGFNNISYLNSSFPNAFANQNTDSKSLDKGHNVKAGLDYYVTEKDVLSFSGGFNIRDNDRNEFLTIDQLNNLKDPLELSRRNNSNLGSGGSYDLNLDFSHKFKKPKEEITFNASFSEGDNNNLQIYNTDIYNLNGVPVDQLPEIIRNDGTGINRNYNIQADYTLPVGKSGKLEAGYRSQVRIAENNTYSDQLNNITGNYDVNLSLTNDFNSKDQVHALYANYQNQVKNFGYQIGLRAEDATLDTRLGMYGTNGQLSSVPGKVAYTRLYPSIFLTQKFKSEQQLQLSYSRRVNRPRGWDTNPFVDVSDPLNYRQGNPNLKPEDVHAFELSYSKFWPKVTFISTAYMRQTNDVIQRIRTEPDQNGITLTTPQNLTKELSSGLELIGRFDVAKAWNFTANANLYQSKIDGVPAFGIVDNSGFTWNANLTNNFVLPYNITLQVKGDYRARQVMAQGTRNAMYGVDAGAKYDFKNKTSSLSLNVRDIFNTRNWSMTTTTTNSIVDFRRYMQGTMASLTYSYRFGKTTFSPKKGKKPDQQEMRSDEESF
;
A
#
# COMPACT_ATOMS: atom_id res chain seq x y z
N MET A 1 -4.54 33.77 13.63
CA MET A 1 -4.62 32.60 12.73
C MET A 1 -5.49 32.78 11.50
N LYS A 2 -6.65 33.48 11.56
CA LYS A 2 -7.47 33.80 10.35
C LYS A 2 -6.68 34.51 9.24
N ASN A 3 -5.73 35.37 9.57
CA ASN A 3 -4.97 36.16 8.57
C ASN A 3 -3.86 35.36 7.84
N LEU A 4 -3.45 34.18 8.36
CA LEU A 4 -2.43 33.36 7.73
C LEU A 4 -3.06 32.46 6.65
N LEU A 5 -4.26 31.97 6.90
CA LEU A 5 -5.01 31.15 5.95
C LEU A 5 -5.39 31.94 4.69
N TYR A 6 -5.82 33.20 4.87
CA TYR A 6 -6.10 34.10 3.74
C TYR A 6 -4.84 34.44 2.93
N LYS A 7 -3.67 34.57 3.58
CA LYS A 7 -2.41 34.83 2.88
C LYS A 7 -1.91 33.62 2.08
N VAL A 8 -2.12 32.40 2.58
CA VAL A 8 -1.72 31.15 1.86
C VAL A 8 -2.67 30.91 0.68
N VAL A 9 -3.96 31.13 0.84
CA VAL A 9 -4.93 31.01 -0.26
C VAL A 9 -4.70 32.08 -1.32
N PHE A 10 -4.32 33.31 -0.93
CA PHE A 10 -4.01 34.39 -1.87
C PHE A 10 -2.67 34.17 -2.57
N LEU A 11 -1.70 33.58 -1.93
CA LEU A 11 -0.40 33.25 -2.55
C LEU A 11 -0.52 32.13 -3.59
N THR A 12 -1.37 31.14 -3.34
CA THR A 12 -1.69 30.08 -4.33
C THR A 12 -2.47 30.61 -5.51
N PHE A 13 -3.33 31.63 -5.31
CA PHE A 13 -4.07 32.28 -6.38
C PHE A 13 -3.18 33.21 -7.21
N ALA A 14 -2.22 33.90 -6.60
CA ALA A 14 -1.29 34.81 -7.27
C ALA A 14 -0.24 34.08 -8.13
N ILE A 15 0.15 32.86 -7.78
CA ILE A 15 1.05 32.02 -8.58
C ILE A 15 0.36 31.48 -9.85
N CYS A 16 -0.97 31.38 -9.87
CA CYS A 16 -1.73 30.94 -11.06
C CYS A 16 -1.95 32.04 -12.11
N THR A 17 -1.60 33.30 -11.82
CA THR A 17 -1.89 34.43 -12.75
C THR A 17 -0.67 34.91 -13.56
N THR A 18 0.53 34.33 -13.36
CA THR A 18 1.65 34.59 -14.28
C THR A 18 1.41 33.85 -15.59
N THR A 19 0.79 34.52 -16.53
CA THR A 19 0.63 34.06 -17.91
C THR A 19 1.98 33.98 -18.60
N VAL A 20 2.56 32.76 -18.61
CA VAL A 20 3.58 32.41 -19.58
C VAL A 20 2.87 32.38 -20.93
N LYS A 21 3.21 33.32 -21.82
CA LYS A 21 2.80 33.27 -23.22
C LYS A 21 3.45 32.03 -23.85
N LEU A 22 2.75 30.88 -23.81
CA LEU A 22 3.06 29.77 -24.68
C LEU A 22 2.55 30.14 -26.08
N ASN A 23 3.47 30.18 -27.05
CA ASN A 23 3.11 30.26 -28.44
C ASN A 23 2.16 29.12 -28.78
N ALA A 24 0.91 29.43 -29.06
CA ALA A 24 -0.06 28.48 -29.57
C ALA A 24 0.50 27.90 -30.87
N GLN A 25 0.70 26.57 -30.93
CA GLN A 25 0.92 25.89 -32.20
C GLN A 25 -0.30 26.20 -33.07
N THR A 26 -0.04 26.90 -34.16
CA THR A 26 -1.02 27.18 -35.20
C THR A 26 -1.57 25.86 -35.71
N THR A 27 -2.85 25.59 -35.47
CA THR A 27 -3.57 24.49 -36.14
C THR A 27 -3.45 24.70 -37.66
N GLY A 28 -2.65 23.87 -38.30
CA GLY A 28 -2.44 23.96 -39.74
C GLY A 28 -3.70 23.54 -40.49
N GLU A 29 -3.93 24.13 -41.66
CA GLU A 29 -5.07 23.80 -42.56
C GLU A 29 -4.73 22.63 -43.51
N GLY A 30 -3.54 22.00 -43.37
CA GLY A 30 -3.10 20.94 -44.28
C GLY A 30 -3.82 19.61 -44.04
N LYS A 31 -4.10 18.89 -45.15
CA LYS A 31 -4.73 17.57 -45.16
C LYS A 31 -4.02 16.60 -46.08
N ILE A 32 -3.84 15.36 -45.65
CA ILE A 32 -3.30 14.25 -46.43
C ILE A 32 -4.28 13.11 -46.42
N THR A 33 -4.58 12.55 -47.60
CA THR A 33 -5.45 11.37 -47.75
C THR A 33 -4.72 10.28 -48.52
N ALA A 34 -5.00 9.02 -48.22
CA ALA A 34 -4.51 7.85 -48.95
C ALA A 34 -5.42 6.65 -48.73
N LYS A 35 -5.28 5.63 -49.61
CA LYS A 35 -5.83 4.31 -49.41
C LYS A 35 -4.68 3.31 -49.37
N VAL A 36 -4.62 2.44 -48.36
CA VAL A 36 -3.55 1.45 -48.17
C VAL A 36 -4.08 0.06 -48.53
N VAL A 37 -3.38 -0.65 -49.45
CA VAL A 37 -3.75 -1.99 -49.93
C VAL A 37 -2.53 -2.90 -49.94
N ASP A 38 -2.76 -4.21 -49.90
CA ASP A 38 -1.75 -5.25 -50.15
C ASP A 38 -1.31 -5.19 -51.63
N ALA A 39 -0.02 -5.27 -51.88
CA ALA A 39 0.54 -5.14 -53.21
C ALA A 39 0.25 -6.37 -54.11
N GLN A 40 -0.04 -7.54 -53.56
CA GLN A 40 -0.31 -8.79 -54.26
C GLN A 40 -1.79 -9.05 -54.42
N THR A 41 -2.58 -8.90 -53.35
CA THR A 41 -4.00 -9.24 -53.35
C THR A 41 -4.91 -8.05 -53.66
N ASN A 42 -4.40 -6.81 -53.63
CA ASN A 42 -5.14 -5.56 -53.67
C ASN A 42 -6.23 -5.41 -52.60
N GLU A 43 -6.23 -6.28 -51.59
CA GLU A 43 -7.10 -6.14 -50.43
C GLU A 43 -6.72 -4.94 -49.59
N THR A 44 -7.70 -4.31 -49.01
CA THR A 44 -7.46 -3.13 -48.12
C THR A 44 -6.74 -3.55 -46.83
N ILE A 45 -5.77 -2.75 -46.38
CA ILE A 45 -5.05 -2.97 -45.13
C ILE A 45 -5.65 -2.03 -44.06
N PRO A 46 -6.53 -2.53 -43.22
CA PRO A 46 -7.09 -1.73 -42.12
C PRO A 46 -6.06 -1.55 -41.00
N PHE A 47 -6.15 -0.43 -40.29
CA PHE A 47 -5.33 -0.11 -39.11
C PHE A 47 -3.81 -0.05 -39.38
N ALA A 48 -3.40 0.20 -40.61
CA ALA A 48 -2.02 0.53 -40.94
C ALA A 48 -1.68 1.91 -40.34
N THR A 49 -0.59 2.00 -39.63
CA THR A 49 -0.15 3.24 -38.99
C THR A 49 0.57 4.14 -39.99
N ALA A 50 0.00 5.32 -40.23
CA ALA A 50 0.60 6.37 -41.04
C ALA A 50 1.08 7.51 -40.13
N VAL A 51 2.33 7.93 -40.31
CA VAL A 51 2.93 9.04 -39.55
C VAL A 51 3.54 10.07 -40.49
N ILE A 52 3.49 11.33 -40.07
CA ILE A 52 4.20 12.43 -40.69
C ILE A 52 5.28 12.92 -39.74
N LEU A 53 6.50 13.00 -40.26
CA LEU A 53 7.69 13.46 -39.57
C LEU A 53 8.21 14.75 -40.23
N ASP A 54 8.70 15.69 -39.44
CA ASP A 54 9.44 16.81 -39.97
C ASP A 54 10.67 16.33 -40.77
N ARG A 55 10.85 16.85 -41.98
CA ARG A 55 11.88 16.35 -42.87
C ARG A 55 13.31 16.57 -42.35
N LYS A 56 13.56 17.67 -41.64
CA LYS A 56 14.90 18.03 -41.11
C LYS A 56 15.17 17.40 -39.76
N THR A 57 14.23 17.56 -38.83
CA THR A 57 14.41 17.14 -37.43
C THR A 57 13.98 15.69 -37.16
N LYS A 58 13.27 15.04 -38.12
CA LYS A 58 12.65 13.72 -37.97
C LYS A 58 11.67 13.62 -36.78
N ALA A 59 11.29 14.76 -36.22
CA ALA A 59 10.30 14.82 -35.15
C ALA A 59 8.91 14.40 -35.66
N LEU A 60 8.17 13.65 -34.82
CA LEU A 60 6.79 13.25 -35.13
C LEU A 60 5.87 14.49 -35.07
N ILE A 61 5.20 14.79 -36.19
CA ILE A 61 4.21 15.87 -36.28
C ILE A 61 2.81 15.34 -36.01
N LYS A 62 2.42 14.22 -36.70
CA LYS A 62 1.11 13.60 -36.53
C LYS A 62 1.12 12.15 -36.95
N GLY A 63 0.28 11.32 -36.34
CA GLY A 63 0.02 9.93 -36.70
C GLY A 63 -1.48 9.65 -36.76
N VAL A 64 -1.90 8.80 -37.71
CA VAL A 64 -3.26 8.27 -37.83
C VAL A 64 -3.20 6.80 -38.26
N GLN A 65 -4.30 6.09 -38.13
CA GLN A 65 -4.44 4.72 -38.68
C GLN A 65 -5.46 4.70 -39.82
N THR A 66 -5.29 3.77 -40.76
CA THR A 66 -6.30 3.52 -41.76
C THR A 66 -7.58 2.96 -41.17
N ASP A 67 -8.73 3.36 -41.72
CA ASP A 67 -10.03 2.80 -41.37
C ASP A 67 -10.18 1.34 -41.84
N VAL A 68 -11.35 0.75 -41.59
CA VAL A 68 -11.67 -0.64 -41.98
C VAL A 68 -11.60 -0.86 -43.50
N ASN A 69 -11.70 0.18 -44.30
CA ASN A 69 -11.62 0.15 -45.77
C ASN A 69 -10.23 0.53 -46.30
N GLY A 70 -9.23 0.63 -45.40
CA GLY A 70 -7.86 1.00 -45.74
C GLY A 70 -7.66 2.47 -46.03
N ASN A 71 -8.64 3.35 -45.82
CA ASN A 71 -8.50 4.78 -46.07
C ASN A 71 -7.87 5.48 -44.88
N LEU A 72 -7.05 6.48 -45.12
CA LEU A 72 -6.55 7.38 -44.07
C LEU A 72 -6.85 8.83 -44.42
N SER A 73 -7.09 9.64 -43.40
CA SER A 73 -7.25 11.08 -43.51
C SER A 73 -6.52 11.76 -42.34
N MET A 74 -5.53 12.55 -42.62
CA MET A 74 -4.70 13.29 -41.67
C MET A 74 -4.92 14.78 -41.87
N ILE A 75 -5.67 15.41 -40.97
CA ILE A 75 -6.08 16.83 -41.05
C ILE A 75 -5.33 17.67 -40.01
N GLY A 76 -5.27 18.99 -40.20
CA GLY A 76 -4.65 19.91 -39.22
C GLY A 76 -3.13 19.90 -39.27
N LEU A 77 -2.53 19.68 -40.45
CA LEU A 77 -1.08 19.68 -40.65
C LEU A 77 -0.55 21.07 -40.84
N PRO A 78 0.58 21.46 -40.21
CA PRO A 78 1.22 22.76 -40.44
C PRO A 78 1.85 22.87 -41.85
N LYS A 79 2.13 24.08 -42.27
CA LYS A 79 2.93 24.31 -43.49
C LYS A 79 4.35 23.80 -43.23
N GLY A 80 4.92 23.11 -44.22
CA GLY A 80 6.28 22.55 -44.10
C GLY A 80 6.56 21.42 -45.09
N ALA A 81 7.79 20.93 -45.06
CA ALA A 81 8.24 19.75 -45.82
C ALA A 81 8.36 18.56 -44.84
N PHE A 82 7.77 17.43 -45.23
CA PHE A 82 7.58 16.29 -44.34
C PHE A 82 8.06 14.99 -45.00
N THR A 83 8.37 14.00 -44.14
CA THR A 83 8.50 12.59 -44.50
C THR A 83 7.22 11.90 -44.10
N PHE A 84 6.50 11.30 -45.06
CA PHE A 84 5.33 10.50 -44.81
C PHE A 84 5.72 9.02 -44.76
N LYS A 85 5.32 8.30 -43.75
CA LYS A 85 5.67 6.91 -43.50
C LYS A 85 4.41 6.08 -43.19
N VAL A 86 4.22 4.92 -43.85
CA VAL A 86 3.16 3.96 -43.55
C VAL A 86 3.79 2.64 -43.18
N SER A 87 3.34 2.06 -42.07
CA SER A 87 3.81 0.79 -41.54
C SER A 87 2.64 -0.08 -41.12
N TYR A 88 2.79 -1.39 -41.33
CA TYR A 88 1.86 -2.42 -40.88
C TYR A 88 2.61 -3.71 -40.59
N VAL A 89 2.15 -4.48 -39.59
CA VAL A 89 2.81 -5.73 -39.17
C VAL A 89 2.79 -6.75 -40.29
N GLY A 90 3.97 -7.29 -40.66
CA GLY A 90 4.12 -8.23 -41.77
C GLY A 90 4.37 -7.59 -43.16
N TYR A 91 4.45 -6.25 -43.23
CA TYR A 91 4.71 -5.52 -44.47
C TYR A 91 5.97 -4.67 -44.40
N GLN A 92 6.58 -4.43 -45.55
CA GLN A 92 7.68 -3.48 -45.68
C GLN A 92 7.15 -2.07 -45.45
N THR A 93 7.84 -1.32 -44.58
CA THR A 93 7.46 0.07 -44.32
C THR A 93 7.64 0.92 -45.58
N MET A 94 6.58 1.65 -46.00
CA MET A 94 6.64 2.59 -47.09
C MET A 94 7.01 3.97 -46.57
N VAL A 95 7.97 4.62 -47.19
CA VAL A 95 8.46 5.97 -46.85
C VAL A 95 8.41 6.85 -48.07
N ARG A 96 7.91 8.09 -47.95
CA ARG A 96 7.92 9.15 -48.93
C ARG A 96 8.50 10.43 -48.34
N ASP A 97 9.68 10.81 -48.78
CA ASP A 97 10.46 11.91 -48.17
C ASP A 97 10.16 13.33 -48.71
N SER A 98 9.17 13.48 -49.58
CA SER A 98 8.92 14.76 -50.26
C SER A 98 7.44 15.12 -50.25
N VAL A 99 6.85 15.23 -49.07
CA VAL A 99 5.48 15.72 -48.88
C VAL A 99 5.55 17.16 -48.40
N SER A 100 5.04 18.10 -49.17
CA SER A 100 5.15 19.54 -48.85
C SER A 100 3.77 20.18 -48.81
N ILE A 101 3.39 20.70 -47.66
CA ILE A 101 2.15 21.48 -47.46
C ILE A 101 2.50 22.96 -47.48
N SER A 102 1.85 23.72 -48.40
CA SER A 102 2.07 25.15 -48.61
C SER A 102 0.78 25.96 -48.48
N ALA A 103 0.86 27.25 -48.57
CA ALA A 103 -0.34 28.11 -48.57
C ALA A 103 -1.26 27.84 -49.78
N ILE A 104 -0.67 27.37 -50.90
CA ILE A 104 -1.39 27.08 -52.15
C ILE A 104 -1.84 25.60 -52.20
N VAL A 105 -1.02 24.67 -51.72
CA VAL A 105 -1.31 23.24 -51.70
C VAL A 105 -1.67 22.83 -50.25
N LYS A 106 -2.95 22.89 -49.94
CA LYS A 106 -3.46 22.56 -48.60
C LYS A 106 -3.89 21.08 -48.49
N GLU A 107 -4.27 20.44 -49.56
CA GLU A 107 -4.67 19.01 -49.58
C GLU A 107 -3.76 18.21 -50.54
N ILE A 108 -3.32 17.05 -50.05
CA ILE A 108 -2.47 16.12 -50.79
C ILE A 108 -3.13 14.74 -50.77
N SER A 109 -3.49 14.24 -51.94
CA SER A 109 -3.88 12.86 -52.10
C SER A 109 -2.66 12.02 -52.45
N MET A 110 -2.35 11.03 -51.60
CA MET A 110 -1.24 10.09 -51.83
C MET A 110 -1.68 8.91 -52.73
N GLY A 111 -2.94 8.90 -53.15
CA GLY A 111 -3.51 7.82 -53.94
C GLY A 111 -3.54 6.46 -53.21
N THR A 112 -3.47 5.40 -53.98
CA THR A 112 -3.45 4.03 -53.41
C THR A 112 -1.99 3.62 -53.13
N ILE A 113 -1.70 3.37 -51.88
CA ILE A 113 -0.42 2.91 -51.36
C ILE A 113 -0.41 1.40 -51.34
N LYS A 114 0.40 0.76 -52.18
CA LYS A 114 0.56 -0.70 -52.23
C LYS A 114 1.71 -1.13 -51.33
N MET A 115 1.40 -1.85 -50.25
CA MET A 115 2.41 -2.34 -49.32
C MET A 115 2.81 -3.78 -49.66
N LYS A 116 4.11 -4.04 -49.78
CA LYS A 116 4.66 -5.39 -50.05
C LYS A 116 4.86 -6.15 -48.77
N THR A 117 4.54 -7.42 -48.72
CA THR A 117 4.84 -8.31 -47.58
C THR A 117 6.35 -8.39 -47.35
N ALA A 118 6.78 -8.34 -46.12
CA ALA A 118 8.19 -8.48 -45.75
C ALA A 118 8.62 -9.94 -45.84
N LYS A 119 9.58 -10.26 -46.71
CA LYS A 119 10.27 -11.56 -46.68
C LYS A 119 11.21 -11.58 -45.48
N GLY A 120 10.88 -12.39 -44.48
CA GLY A 120 11.69 -12.96 -43.41
C GLY A 120 12.98 -12.23 -42.98
N THR A 121 12.90 -11.00 -42.48
CA THR A 121 13.96 -10.43 -41.65
C THR A 121 13.28 -9.91 -40.39
N VAL A 122 13.69 -10.46 -39.23
CA VAL A 122 13.25 -9.95 -37.94
C VAL A 122 13.76 -8.51 -37.80
N LEU A 123 12.92 -7.56 -38.18
CA LEU A 123 13.19 -6.17 -37.91
C LEU A 123 13.10 -6.03 -36.36
N ASN A 124 14.18 -5.60 -35.75
CA ASN A 124 14.14 -5.08 -34.38
C ASN A 124 13.06 -3.99 -34.34
N GLU A 125 11.91 -4.37 -33.82
CA GLU A 125 10.82 -3.46 -33.51
C GLU A 125 11.38 -2.48 -32.47
N VAL A 126 11.57 -1.23 -32.84
CA VAL A 126 11.61 -0.15 -31.89
C VAL A 126 10.18 -0.06 -31.39
N ALA A 127 9.84 -0.89 -30.42
CA ALA A 127 8.68 -0.68 -29.60
C ALA A 127 8.88 0.69 -28.93
N ILE A 128 8.24 1.74 -29.48
CA ILE A 128 7.94 2.92 -28.71
C ILE A 128 6.86 2.44 -27.72
N THR A 129 7.27 1.77 -26.66
CA THR A 129 6.48 1.66 -25.46
C THR A 129 6.38 3.11 -24.98
N ALA A 130 5.25 3.75 -25.21
CA ALA A 130 4.89 4.94 -24.47
C ALA A 130 5.08 4.54 -23.02
N GLN A 131 6.03 5.16 -22.35
CA GLN A 131 6.34 4.87 -20.95
C GLN A 131 5.05 5.16 -20.19
N LYS A 132 4.36 4.11 -19.70
CA LYS A 132 3.15 4.29 -18.91
C LYS A 132 3.47 5.31 -17.82
N SER A 133 2.61 6.30 -17.66
CA SER A 133 2.75 7.26 -16.57
C SER A 133 2.89 6.47 -15.27
N THR A 134 3.93 6.75 -14.48
CA THR A 134 4.14 6.12 -13.15
C THR A 134 2.98 6.39 -12.21
N MET A 135 2.16 7.39 -12.50
CA MET A 135 1.00 7.76 -11.71
C MET A 135 -0.18 8.09 -12.61
N GLN A 136 -1.32 7.48 -12.31
CA GLN A 136 -2.59 7.72 -12.98
C GLN A 136 -3.64 8.09 -11.94
N MET A 137 -4.60 8.93 -12.30
CA MET A 137 -5.67 9.35 -11.42
C MET A 137 -7.01 8.84 -11.96
N GLY A 138 -7.66 7.95 -11.18
CA GLY A 138 -9.03 7.53 -11.40
C GLY A 138 -10.04 8.41 -10.64
N VAL A 139 -11.32 8.06 -10.72
CA VAL A 139 -12.39 8.81 -10.01
C VAL A 139 -12.25 8.67 -8.49
N ASP A 140 -11.87 7.49 -8.00
CA ASP A 140 -11.78 7.19 -6.57
C ASP A 140 -10.39 6.71 -6.14
N LYS A 141 -9.40 6.66 -7.04
CA LYS A 141 -8.07 6.10 -6.75
C LYS A 141 -6.93 6.77 -7.49
N LYS A 142 -5.75 6.77 -6.87
CA LYS A 142 -4.46 7.12 -7.46
C LYS A 142 -3.68 5.82 -7.70
N VAL A 143 -3.21 5.57 -8.92
CA VAL A 143 -2.50 4.32 -9.28
C VAL A 143 -1.02 4.61 -9.48
N PHE A 144 -0.17 3.87 -8.79
CA PHE A 144 1.29 3.94 -8.90
C PHE A 144 1.84 2.67 -9.52
N SER A 145 2.49 2.77 -10.66
CA SER A 145 3.14 1.65 -11.34
C SER A 145 4.48 1.33 -10.70
N VAL A 146 4.70 0.05 -10.37
CA VAL A 146 5.86 -0.43 -9.61
C VAL A 146 7.09 -0.67 -10.46
N ASP A 147 6.94 -0.89 -11.77
CA ASP A 147 8.04 -1.26 -12.67
C ASP A 147 9.23 -0.27 -12.70
N GLN A 148 9.09 0.89 -12.06
CA GLN A 148 10.11 1.92 -11.97
C GLN A 148 10.72 2.11 -10.57
N SER A 149 10.35 1.29 -9.57
CA SER A 149 10.93 1.37 -8.23
C SER A 149 12.13 0.46 -8.07
N LEU A 150 13.33 1.01 -8.20
CA LEU A 150 14.58 0.24 -8.08
C LEU A 150 14.95 -0.07 -6.63
N VAL A 151 14.69 0.84 -5.70
CA VAL A 151 15.01 0.70 -4.27
C VAL A 151 14.24 -0.47 -3.63
N SER A 152 13.15 -0.90 -4.25
CA SER A 152 12.32 -2.02 -3.78
C SER A 152 12.66 -3.35 -4.45
N GLU A 153 13.53 -3.36 -5.46
CA GLU A 153 13.88 -4.60 -6.17
C GLU A 153 14.60 -5.55 -5.21
N GLY A 154 14.11 -6.79 -5.11
CA GLY A 154 14.58 -7.76 -4.12
C GLY A 154 13.98 -7.61 -2.71
N GLY A 155 13.22 -6.55 -2.45
CA GLY A 155 12.50 -6.31 -1.21
C GLY A 155 11.08 -6.89 -1.20
N SER A 156 10.34 -6.54 -0.16
CA SER A 156 8.92 -6.91 0.06
C SER A 156 7.96 -5.80 -0.38
N ALA A 157 6.64 -6.08 -0.32
CA ALA A 157 5.63 -5.06 -0.52
C ALA A 157 5.73 -3.92 0.52
N SER A 158 6.11 -4.22 1.76
CA SER A 158 6.36 -3.20 2.79
C SER A 158 7.46 -2.23 2.35
N ASP A 159 8.54 -2.75 1.77
CA ASP A 159 9.64 -1.94 1.26
C ASP A 159 9.24 -1.09 0.06
N LEU A 160 8.40 -1.65 -0.80
CA LEU A 160 7.83 -0.94 -1.94
C LEU A 160 6.91 0.20 -1.50
N LEU A 161 6.03 -0.06 -0.54
CA LEU A 161 5.06 0.92 -0.05
C LEU A 161 5.74 2.16 0.56
N GLN A 162 6.93 2.02 1.13
CA GLN A 162 7.72 3.18 1.56
C GLN A 162 8.06 4.12 0.39
N ASN A 163 8.08 3.61 -0.85
CA ASN A 163 8.40 4.39 -2.05
C ASN A 163 7.14 4.98 -2.72
N VAL A 164 5.95 4.64 -2.25
CA VAL A 164 4.69 5.17 -2.78
C VAL A 164 4.39 6.52 -2.12
N PRO A 165 4.14 7.60 -2.90
CA PRO A 165 3.73 8.88 -2.33
C PRO A 165 2.51 8.74 -1.41
N SER A 166 2.42 9.56 -0.38
CA SER A 166 1.35 9.55 0.64
C SER A 166 1.38 8.37 1.61
N VAL A 167 2.10 7.30 1.31
CA VAL A 167 2.25 6.12 2.18
C VAL A 167 3.49 6.27 3.04
N GLN A 168 3.37 5.88 4.30
CA GLN A 168 4.47 5.80 5.25
C GLN A 168 4.44 4.42 5.90
N SER A 169 5.60 3.87 6.18
CA SER A 169 5.74 2.65 6.97
C SER A 169 6.53 2.97 8.23
N ASP A 170 6.12 2.40 9.36
CA ASP A 170 6.91 2.46 10.59
C ASP A 170 8.03 1.41 10.59
N ILE A 171 8.79 1.37 11.68
CA ILE A 171 9.90 0.42 11.84
C ILE A 171 9.44 -1.05 11.92
N ASP A 172 8.22 -1.30 12.34
CA ASP A 172 7.61 -2.63 12.43
C ASP A 172 6.97 -3.07 11.09
N GLY A 173 6.90 -2.16 10.11
CA GLY A 173 6.33 -2.40 8.79
C GLY A 173 4.83 -2.08 8.68
N ASN A 174 4.22 -1.48 9.72
CA ASN A 174 2.85 -1.01 9.64
C ASN A 174 2.75 0.19 8.71
N VAL A 175 1.73 0.20 7.88
CA VAL A 175 1.55 1.27 6.89
C VAL A 175 0.56 2.32 7.41
N SER A 176 0.84 3.57 7.07
CA SER A 176 -0.03 4.71 7.33
C SER A 176 -0.22 5.52 6.05
N LEU A 177 -1.36 6.19 5.95
CA LEU A 177 -1.70 7.06 4.84
C LEU A 177 -1.98 8.46 5.41
N ARG A 178 -1.25 9.47 4.91
CA ARG A 178 -1.35 10.85 5.41
C ARG A 178 -1.17 10.96 6.93
N GLY A 179 -0.27 10.16 7.50
CA GLY A 179 0.04 10.15 8.93
C GLY A 179 -0.91 9.35 9.83
N SER A 180 -1.98 8.78 9.30
CA SER A 180 -2.92 7.94 10.05
C SER A 180 -2.70 6.45 9.75
N THR A 181 -2.70 5.61 10.77
CA THR A 181 -2.49 4.14 10.70
C THR A 181 -3.76 3.35 10.41
N GLY A 182 -4.94 3.98 10.44
CA GLY A 182 -6.24 3.34 10.15
C GLY A 182 -6.44 3.04 8.66
N VAL A 183 -5.49 2.39 8.02
CA VAL A 183 -5.48 2.05 6.60
C VAL A 183 -5.88 0.60 6.41
N LYS A 184 -6.79 0.33 5.46
CA LYS A 184 -7.11 -1.03 5.02
C LYS A 184 -6.22 -1.43 3.85
N VAL A 185 -5.58 -2.59 3.94
CA VAL A 185 -4.77 -3.12 2.84
C VAL A 185 -5.54 -4.21 2.10
N LEU A 186 -5.60 -4.08 0.77
CA LEU A 186 -6.18 -5.07 -0.14
C LEU A 186 -5.10 -5.66 -1.04
N ILE A 187 -5.30 -6.89 -1.48
CA ILE A 187 -4.50 -7.55 -2.52
C ILE A 187 -5.45 -7.93 -3.65
N ASP A 188 -5.22 -7.41 -4.86
CA ASP A 188 -6.12 -7.57 -6.02
C ASP A 188 -7.58 -7.18 -5.71
N GLY A 189 -7.77 -6.10 -4.94
CA GLY A 189 -9.08 -5.59 -4.53
C GLY A 189 -9.76 -6.37 -3.40
N LYS A 190 -9.13 -7.40 -2.84
CA LYS A 190 -9.65 -8.26 -1.78
C LYS A 190 -8.93 -7.98 -0.47
N PRO A 191 -9.60 -8.06 0.68
CA PRO A 191 -8.91 -8.03 1.96
C PRO A 191 -7.83 -9.11 1.99
N SER A 192 -6.68 -8.77 2.54
CA SER A 192 -5.67 -9.80 2.80
C SER A 192 -6.23 -10.79 3.82
N LEU A 193 -6.47 -12.01 3.37
CA LEU A 193 -7.12 -13.07 4.14
C LEU A 193 -6.13 -13.91 4.93
N ILE A 194 -4.83 -13.58 4.93
CA ILE A 194 -3.88 -14.34 5.75
C ILE A 194 -4.31 -14.20 7.21
N ALA A 195 -4.90 -15.26 7.70
CA ALA A 195 -5.50 -15.33 9.02
C ALA A 195 -4.43 -15.14 10.10
N GLY A 196 -4.71 -14.26 11.08
CA GLY A 196 -3.82 -14.05 12.23
C GLY A 196 -2.59 -13.19 11.96
N GLY A 197 -2.30 -12.84 10.70
CA GLY A 197 -1.15 -12.01 10.36
C GLY A 197 -1.40 -10.52 10.63
N ASN A 198 -0.46 -9.85 11.30
CA ASN A 198 -0.38 -8.40 11.27
C ASN A 198 -0.19 -7.97 9.80
N VAL A 199 -0.88 -6.90 9.37
CA VAL A 199 -0.77 -6.33 8.01
C VAL A 199 0.70 -6.13 7.59
N ALA A 200 1.55 -5.69 8.52
CA ALA A 200 2.98 -5.56 8.30
C ALA A 200 3.65 -6.89 7.91
N GLN A 201 3.27 -7.97 8.54
CA GLN A 201 3.81 -9.32 8.25
C GLN A 201 3.39 -9.80 6.87
N ILE A 202 2.13 -9.57 6.49
CA ILE A 202 1.61 -9.89 5.17
C ILE A 202 2.38 -9.11 4.10
N LEU A 203 2.54 -7.81 4.28
CA LEU A 203 3.29 -6.97 3.37
C LEU A 203 4.76 -7.39 3.25
N GLN A 204 5.35 -7.87 4.33
CA GLN A 204 6.72 -8.40 4.33
C GLN A 204 6.83 -9.74 3.58
N SER A 205 5.77 -10.54 3.52
CA SER A 205 5.78 -11.84 2.81
C SER A 205 5.60 -11.71 1.30
N ILE A 206 5.06 -10.59 0.79
CA ILE A 206 4.83 -10.37 -0.64
C ILE A 206 6.08 -9.78 -1.27
N PRO A 207 6.70 -10.43 -2.27
CA PRO A 207 7.84 -9.86 -2.99
C PRO A 207 7.43 -8.61 -3.78
N ALA A 208 8.21 -7.53 -3.70
CA ALA A 208 7.97 -6.33 -4.50
C ALA A 208 7.96 -6.62 -6.02
N SER A 209 8.76 -7.60 -6.46
CA SER A 209 8.83 -8.04 -7.86
C SER A 209 7.53 -8.64 -8.40
N SER A 210 6.64 -9.14 -7.52
CA SER A 210 5.34 -9.70 -7.89
C SER A 210 4.24 -8.65 -8.04
N ILE A 211 4.50 -7.38 -7.72
CA ILE A 211 3.52 -6.30 -7.73
C ILE A 211 3.56 -5.57 -9.07
N GLU A 212 2.39 -5.33 -9.69
CA GLU A 212 2.24 -4.53 -10.90
C GLU A 212 2.06 -3.05 -10.56
N SER A 213 1.16 -2.77 -9.60
CA SER A 213 0.84 -1.41 -9.19
C SER A 213 0.33 -1.35 -7.76
N VAL A 214 0.38 -0.16 -7.18
CA VAL A 214 -0.25 0.17 -5.91
C VAL A 214 -1.33 1.22 -6.16
N GLU A 215 -2.54 0.96 -5.74
CA GLU A 215 -3.66 1.87 -5.82
C GLU A 215 -3.92 2.49 -4.45
N LEU A 216 -3.93 3.81 -4.38
CA LEU A 216 -4.29 4.57 -3.19
C LEU A 216 -5.70 5.12 -3.33
N ILE A 217 -6.58 4.70 -2.45
CA ILE A 217 -7.98 5.09 -2.41
C ILE A 217 -8.20 5.84 -1.11
N THR A 218 -7.91 7.15 -1.11
CA THR A 218 -7.94 7.98 0.11
C THR A 218 -9.36 8.24 0.60
N ASN A 219 -10.32 8.29 -0.32
CA ASN A 219 -11.72 8.45 -0.03
C ASN A 219 -12.54 7.39 -0.81
N PRO A 220 -12.69 6.15 -0.28
CA PRO A 220 -13.30 5.04 -1.01
C PRO A 220 -14.81 5.23 -1.24
N SER A 221 -15.29 4.73 -2.39
CA SER A 221 -16.71 4.69 -2.72
C SER A 221 -17.47 3.61 -1.92
N ALA A 222 -18.81 3.61 -1.97
CA ALA A 222 -19.67 2.65 -1.26
C ALA A 222 -19.44 1.18 -1.63
N LYS A 223 -18.82 0.89 -2.78
CA LYS A 223 -18.41 -0.45 -3.22
C LYS A 223 -17.38 -1.09 -2.28
N TYR A 224 -16.49 -0.27 -1.73
CA TYR A 224 -15.48 -0.73 -0.80
C TYR A 224 -16.04 -0.89 0.61
N ASP A 225 -15.39 -1.70 1.41
CA ASP A 225 -15.69 -1.83 2.83
C ASP A 225 -15.64 -0.46 3.53
N ALA A 226 -16.58 -0.18 4.42
CA ALA A 226 -16.57 1.06 5.19
C ALA A 226 -15.40 1.14 6.18
N GLU A 227 -14.76 0.01 6.51
CA GLU A 227 -13.59 -0.05 7.40
C GLU A 227 -12.35 0.61 6.77
N GLY A 228 -11.56 1.34 7.58
CA GLY A 228 -10.33 2.03 7.19
C GLY A 228 -10.52 3.54 7.14
N GLN A 229 -10.28 4.20 8.29
CA GLN A 229 -10.50 5.65 8.44
C GLN A 229 -9.65 6.53 7.51
N SER A 230 -8.46 6.02 7.09
CA SER A 230 -7.50 6.80 6.29
C SER A 230 -7.54 6.43 4.82
N GLY A 231 -8.38 5.47 4.45
CA GLY A 231 -8.49 4.97 3.08
C GLY A 231 -7.98 3.54 2.93
N ILE A 232 -7.75 3.18 1.67
CA ILE A 232 -7.37 1.83 1.26
C ILE A 232 -6.08 1.89 0.45
N ILE A 233 -5.18 0.95 0.70
CA ILE A 233 -4.03 0.65 -0.14
C ILE A 233 -4.32 -0.69 -0.81
N ASN A 234 -4.51 -0.70 -2.13
CA ASN A 234 -4.72 -1.92 -2.90
C ASN A 234 -3.44 -2.29 -3.65
N ILE A 235 -2.90 -3.46 -3.38
CA ILE A 235 -1.72 -4.01 -4.05
C ILE A 235 -2.21 -4.88 -5.19
N VAL A 236 -1.93 -4.47 -6.42
CA VAL A 236 -2.28 -5.22 -7.63
C VAL A 236 -1.09 -6.09 -8.02
N LEU A 237 -1.30 -7.39 -8.05
CA LEU A 237 -0.26 -8.35 -8.41
C LEU A 237 -0.16 -8.49 -9.93
N LYS A 238 1.06 -8.77 -10.42
CA LYS A 238 1.33 -9.00 -11.83
C LYS A 238 0.56 -10.23 -12.32
N LYS A 239 -0.34 -10.03 -13.27
CA LYS A 239 -0.97 -11.08 -14.04
C LYS A 239 -0.32 -11.12 -15.42
N ASN A 240 0.46 -12.16 -15.68
CA ASN A 240 1.08 -12.31 -16.99
C ASN A 240 0.00 -12.60 -18.04
N LYS A 241 -0.24 -11.64 -18.94
CA LYS A 241 -1.18 -11.78 -20.07
C LYS A 241 -0.51 -12.32 -21.34
N LYS A 242 0.75 -12.79 -21.26
CA LYS A 242 1.52 -13.28 -22.41
C LYS A 242 1.23 -14.74 -22.67
N LEU A 243 0.90 -15.08 -23.92
CA LEU A 243 0.68 -16.47 -24.30
C LEU A 243 1.94 -17.33 -24.17
N GLY A 244 1.77 -18.58 -23.72
CA GLY A 244 2.85 -19.53 -23.47
C GLY A 244 3.43 -19.44 -22.07
N LEU A 245 4.58 -20.08 -21.88
CA LEU A 245 5.31 -20.12 -20.60
C LEU A 245 6.13 -18.85 -20.42
N ASN A 246 5.97 -18.20 -19.27
CA ASN A 246 6.72 -17.03 -18.87
C ASN A 246 7.11 -17.16 -17.39
N GLY A 247 8.24 -16.60 -17.02
CA GLY A 247 8.66 -16.65 -15.63
C GLY A 247 9.71 -15.61 -15.27
N ASN A 248 9.93 -15.50 -13.96
CA ASN A 248 10.93 -14.65 -13.37
C ASN A 248 11.54 -15.37 -12.16
N ILE A 249 12.84 -15.28 -12.01
CA ILE A 249 13.59 -15.72 -10.83
C ILE A 249 14.39 -14.54 -10.31
N ALA A 250 14.36 -14.29 -9.01
CA ALA A 250 15.15 -13.27 -8.36
C ALA A 250 15.81 -13.86 -7.10
N LEU A 251 17.13 -13.69 -6.99
CA LEU A 251 17.93 -14.11 -5.86
C LEU A 251 18.57 -12.87 -5.24
N THR A 252 18.42 -12.73 -3.94
CA THR A 252 18.93 -11.58 -3.17
C THR A 252 19.82 -12.08 -2.05
N ALA A 253 20.98 -11.46 -1.92
CA ALA A 253 21.85 -11.58 -0.76
C ALA A 253 22.11 -10.20 -0.17
N GLY A 254 21.92 -10.07 1.13
CA GLY A 254 22.12 -8.83 1.87
C GLY A 254 23.11 -9.00 3.03
N ASN A 255 23.54 -7.88 3.59
CA ASN A 255 24.29 -7.89 4.84
C ASN A 255 23.45 -8.49 5.97
N ARG A 256 24.09 -8.90 7.06
CA ARG A 256 23.45 -9.48 8.25
C ARG A 256 22.62 -10.73 7.94
N ASP A 257 23.10 -11.61 7.08
CA ASP A 257 22.45 -12.87 6.74
C ASP A 257 21.01 -12.69 6.22
N ASN A 258 20.78 -11.73 5.34
CA ASN A 258 19.51 -11.56 4.67
C ASN A 258 19.54 -12.19 3.28
N TYR A 259 18.76 -13.25 3.08
CA TYR A 259 18.69 -14.00 1.83
C TYR A 259 17.23 -14.12 1.39
N ASN A 260 16.96 -13.83 0.13
CA ASN A 260 15.63 -14.02 -0.46
C ASN A 260 15.74 -14.71 -1.81
N ALA A 261 14.86 -15.67 -2.06
CA ALA A 261 14.71 -16.32 -3.34
C ALA A 261 13.24 -16.20 -3.76
N ASN A 262 12.98 -15.65 -4.94
CA ASN A 262 11.62 -15.48 -5.46
C ASN A 262 11.55 -16.06 -6.87
N THR A 263 10.49 -16.80 -7.16
CA THR A 263 10.18 -17.24 -8.51
C THR A 263 8.71 -17.04 -8.82
N SER A 264 8.40 -16.68 -10.05
CA SER A 264 7.05 -16.65 -10.56
C SER A 264 7.01 -17.33 -11.92
N LEU A 265 6.01 -18.17 -12.12
CA LEU A 265 5.76 -18.91 -13.34
C LEU A 265 4.34 -18.66 -13.79
N SER A 266 4.11 -18.55 -15.08
CA SER A 266 2.78 -18.51 -15.65
C SER A 266 2.75 -19.19 -17.01
N PHE A 267 1.67 -19.89 -17.26
CA PHE A 267 1.37 -20.48 -18.55
C PHE A 267 -0.03 -20.05 -18.99
N GLN A 268 -0.13 -19.39 -20.11
CA GLN A 268 -1.41 -18.93 -20.64
C GLN A 268 -1.63 -19.43 -22.06
N ASN A 269 -2.85 -19.92 -22.32
CA ASN A 269 -3.37 -20.18 -23.66
C ASN A 269 -4.78 -19.56 -23.80
N SER A 270 -5.52 -19.90 -24.86
CA SER A 270 -6.87 -19.37 -25.09
C SER A 270 -7.94 -19.81 -24.08
N LYS A 271 -7.69 -20.89 -23.34
CA LYS A 271 -8.69 -21.50 -22.42
C LYS A 271 -8.28 -21.44 -20.97
N VAL A 272 -6.98 -21.40 -20.68
CA VAL A 272 -6.48 -21.43 -19.31
C VAL A 272 -5.33 -20.45 -19.11
N ASN A 273 -5.28 -19.88 -17.92
CA ASN A 273 -4.12 -19.16 -17.39
C ASN A 273 -3.73 -19.82 -16.06
N LEU A 274 -2.62 -20.55 -16.06
CA LEU A 274 -2.03 -21.13 -14.86
C LEU A 274 -0.94 -20.18 -14.36
N TYR A 275 -0.91 -19.91 -13.07
CA TYR A 275 0.16 -19.10 -12.48
C TYR A 275 0.54 -19.62 -11.11
N GLY A 276 1.80 -19.39 -10.74
CA GLY A 276 2.31 -19.74 -9.43
C GLY A 276 3.48 -18.84 -9.04
N ASN A 277 3.59 -18.59 -7.74
CA ASN A 277 4.68 -17.85 -7.14
C ASN A 277 5.20 -18.64 -5.96
N TYR A 278 6.52 -18.65 -5.80
CA TYR A 278 7.19 -19.16 -4.61
C TYR A 278 8.15 -18.09 -4.12
N SER A 279 8.17 -17.86 -2.80
CA SER A 279 9.22 -17.06 -2.18
C SER A 279 9.74 -17.73 -0.91
N TYR A 280 11.04 -17.65 -0.74
CA TYR A 280 11.76 -18.00 0.48
C TYR A 280 12.42 -16.75 1.03
N ARG A 281 12.31 -16.54 2.33
CA ARG A 281 12.99 -15.47 3.05
C ARG A 281 13.72 -16.01 4.27
N TYR A 282 14.95 -15.55 4.44
CA TYR A 282 15.75 -15.70 5.63
C TYR A 282 16.28 -14.32 5.98
N GLY A 283 15.96 -13.79 7.15
CA GLY A 283 16.34 -12.43 7.51
C GLY A 283 16.70 -12.28 8.98
N ASN A 284 17.91 -11.80 9.24
CA ASN A 284 18.38 -11.47 10.57
C ASN A 284 18.28 -9.95 10.79
N ARG A 285 17.63 -9.54 11.88
CA ARG A 285 17.42 -8.12 12.22
C ARG A 285 18.00 -7.86 13.60
N LEU A 286 18.78 -6.78 13.69
CA LEU A 286 19.27 -6.24 14.95
C LEU A 286 18.47 -4.99 15.29
N GLY A 287 18.07 -4.85 16.53
CA GLY A 287 17.33 -3.68 17.01
C GLY A 287 17.74 -3.33 18.42
N GLY A 288 17.13 -2.29 18.93
CA GLY A 288 17.36 -1.84 20.31
C GLY A 288 16.71 -0.51 20.56
N GLY A 289 16.96 0.05 21.73
CA GLY A 289 16.43 1.32 22.16
C GLY A 289 16.53 1.56 23.63
N PHE A 290 15.78 2.54 24.08
CA PHE A 290 15.65 2.83 25.51
C PHE A 290 14.22 3.27 25.84
N ASN A 291 13.86 3.13 27.11
CA ASN A 291 12.63 3.61 27.71
C ASN A 291 12.98 4.21 29.07
N ASN A 292 13.16 5.53 29.14
CA ASN A 292 13.58 6.23 30.32
C ASN A 292 12.36 6.91 30.96
N ILE A 293 12.10 6.59 32.21
CA ILE A 293 10.98 7.12 32.98
C ILE A 293 11.55 8.05 34.06
N SER A 294 11.03 9.29 34.11
CA SER A 294 11.23 10.23 35.20
C SER A 294 9.95 10.33 36.01
N TYR A 295 9.97 9.93 37.25
CA TYR A 295 8.84 10.03 38.17
C TYR A 295 8.83 11.44 38.80
N LEU A 296 7.73 12.16 38.67
CA LEU A 296 7.56 13.53 39.14
C LEU A 296 6.98 13.60 40.54
N ASN A 297 6.42 12.51 41.02
CA ASN A 297 5.89 12.40 42.37
C ASN A 297 6.98 11.97 43.34
N SER A 298 7.30 12.81 44.29
CA SER A 298 8.33 12.59 45.33
C SER A 298 7.98 11.44 46.31
N SER A 299 6.76 10.94 46.28
CA SER A 299 6.36 9.78 47.07
C SER A 299 6.91 8.44 46.58
N PHE A 300 7.41 8.41 45.32
CA PHE A 300 8.07 7.22 44.80
C PHE A 300 9.51 7.12 45.33
N PRO A 301 9.95 5.93 45.76
CA PRO A 301 11.35 5.72 46.14
C PRO A 301 12.31 5.94 44.97
N ASN A 302 11.86 5.65 43.75
CA ASN A 302 12.61 5.83 42.54
C ASN A 302 12.28 7.16 41.89
N ALA A 303 13.31 7.99 41.57
CA ALA A 303 13.12 9.20 40.80
C ALA A 303 13.22 8.91 39.28
N PHE A 304 13.99 7.90 38.90
CA PHE A 304 14.19 7.49 37.52
C PHE A 304 14.19 5.99 37.41
N ALA A 305 13.71 5.49 36.23
CA ALA A 305 13.92 4.13 35.77
C ALA A 305 14.43 4.18 34.35
N ASN A 306 15.68 3.76 34.12
CA ASN A 306 16.33 3.75 32.81
C ASN A 306 16.37 2.32 32.28
N GLN A 307 15.64 2.06 31.22
CA GLN A 307 15.61 0.76 30.55
C GLN A 307 16.31 0.85 29.22
N ASN A 308 17.34 0.03 29.01
CA ASN A 308 17.99 -0.15 27.72
C ASN A 308 17.65 -1.54 27.16
N THR A 309 17.46 -1.63 25.85
CA THR A 309 17.08 -2.87 25.17
C THR A 309 17.96 -3.10 23.96
N ASP A 310 18.54 -4.29 23.86
CA ASP A 310 19.14 -4.82 22.64
C ASP A 310 18.33 -6.01 22.15
N SER A 311 18.10 -6.11 20.83
CA SER A 311 17.28 -7.19 20.28
C SER A 311 17.88 -7.77 19.01
N LYS A 312 17.72 -9.09 18.88
CA LYS A 312 18.04 -9.85 17.67
C LYS A 312 16.79 -10.66 17.28
N SER A 313 16.40 -10.58 16.01
CA SER A 313 15.26 -11.34 15.49
C SER A 313 15.65 -12.04 14.21
N LEU A 314 15.40 -13.35 14.13
CA LEU A 314 15.57 -14.18 12.96
C LEU A 314 14.20 -14.56 12.42
N ASP A 315 13.90 -14.16 11.18
CA ASP A 315 12.69 -14.53 10.46
C ASP A 315 13.03 -15.51 9.34
N LYS A 316 12.31 -16.63 9.29
CA LYS A 316 12.35 -17.59 8.17
C LYS A 316 10.94 -17.77 7.65
N GLY A 317 10.79 -17.92 6.34
CA GLY A 317 9.46 -18.12 5.80
C GLY A 317 9.44 -18.62 4.38
N HIS A 318 8.42 -19.41 4.08
CA HIS A 318 8.07 -19.91 2.76
C HIS A 318 6.68 -19.43 2.41
N ASN A 319 6.52 -18.88 1.22
CA ASN A 319 5.22 -18.49 0.70
C ASN A 319 5.04 -19.11 -0.68
N VAL A 320 3.94 -19.82 -0.88
CA VAL A 320 3.51 -20.42 -2.15
C VAL A 320 2.16 -19.88 -2.49
N LYS A 321 1.95 -19.46 -3.72
CA LYS A 321 0.64 -19.13 -4.27
C LYS A 321 0.51 -19.75 -5.65
N ALA A 322 -0.64 -20.39 -5.92
CA ALA A 322 -0.97 -20.96 -7.21
C ALA A 322 -2.41 -20.61 -7.60
N GLY A 323 -2.67 -20.51 -8.90
CA GLY A 323 -4.01 -20.22 -9.38
C GLY A 323 -4.22 -20.65 -10.82
N LEU A 324 -5.50 -20.81 -11.15
CA LEU A 324 -6.01 -21.18 -12.44
C LEU A 324 -7.17 -20.26 -12.80
N ASP A 325 -7.07 -19.54 -13.92
CA ASP A 325 -8.23 -18.92 -14.58
C ASP A 325 -8.65 -19.81 -15.72
N TYR A 326 -9.91 -20.27 -15.71
CA TYR A 326 -10.50 -21.07 -16.76
C TYR A 326 -11.52 -20.24 -17.52
N TYR A 327 -11.23 -19.97 -18.78
CA TYR A 327 -12.12 -19.25 -19.69
C TYR A 327 -13.14 -20.23 -20.27
N VAL A 328 -14.25 -20.43 -19.54
CA VAL A 328 -15.32 -21.36 -19.90
C VAL A 328 -15.92 -20.99 -21.25
N THR A 329 -16.20 -19.69 -21.42
CA THR A 329 -16.59 -19.06 -22.69
C THR A 329 -15.82 -17.74 -22.85
N GLU A 330 -16.06 -16.97 -23.93
CA GLU A 330 -15.54 -15.60 -24.06
C GLU A 330 -16.12 -14.64 -23.00
N LYS A 331 -17.23 -15.01 -22.38
CA LYS A 331 -17.98 -14.20 -21.40
C LYS A 331 -17.86 -14.71 -19.97
N ASP A 332 -17.52 -15.98 -19.80
CA ASP A 332 -17.51 -16.66 -18.50
C ASP A 332 -16.09 -17.02 -18.10
N VAL A 333 -15.67 -16.54 -16.95
CA VAL A 333 -14.37 -16.87 -16.35
C VAL A 333 -14.60 -17.43 -14.96
N LEU A 334 -14.05 -18.62 -14.73
CA LEU A 334 -13.98 -19.26 -13.42
C LEU A 334 -12.52 -19.25 -12.98
N SER A 335 -12.23 -18.65 -11.83
CA SER A 335 -10.89 -18.60 -11.28
C SER A 335 -10.84 -19.30 -9.92
N PHE A 336 -9.84 -20.12 -9.74
CA PHE A 336 -9.51 -20.75 -8.47
C PHE A 336 -8.07 -20.42 -8.10
N SER A 337 -7.83 -19.98 -6.86
CA SER A 337 -6.46 -19.77 -6.37
C SER A 337 -6.34 -20.13 -4.91
N GLY A 338 -5.14 -20.61 -4.53
CA GLY A 338 -4.80 -20.89 -3.16
C GLY A 338 -3.39 -20.43 -2.83
N GLY A 339 -3.18 -20.14 -1.57
CA GLY A 339 -1.91 -19.76 -0.99
C GLY A 339 -1.60 -20.60 0.23
N PHE A 340 -0.31 -20.78 0.49
CA PHE A 340 0.21 -21.44 1.68
C PHE A 340 1.44 -20.68 2.16
N ASN A 341 1.50 -20.37 3.45
CA ASN A 341 2.58 -19.64 4.07
C ASN A 341 3.00 -20.35 5.36
N ILE A 342 4.29 -20.56 5.53
CA ILE A 342 4.91 -21.03 6.78
C ILE A 342 5.89 -19.97 7.23
N ARG A 343 5.95 -19.73 8.52
CA ARG A 343 6.85 -18.76 9.09
C ARG A 343 7.33 -19.19 10.47
N ASP A 344 8.65 -19.00 10.69
CA ASP A 344 9.26 -19.06 12.01
C ASP A 344 9.87 -17.71 12.34
N ASN A 345 9.75 -17.32 13.59
CA ASN A 345 10.35 -16.10 14.14
C ASN A 345 11.00 -16.43 15.47
N ASP A 346 12.29 -16.19 15.57
CA ASP A 346 13.06 -16.30 16.82
C ASP A 346 13.52 -14.89 17.20
N ARG A 347 13.08 -14.39 18.34
CA ARG A 347 13.45 -13.07 18.84
C ARG A 347 13.97 -13.15 20.26
N ASN A 348 15.17 -12.62 20.44
CA ASN A 348 15.79 -12.48 21.74
C ASN A 348 15.99 -10.98 22.03
N GLU A 349 15.55 -10.54 23.22
CA GLU A 349 15.74 -9.18 23.72
C GLU A 349 16.43 -9.22 25.06
N PHE A 350 17.49 -8.45 25.18
CA PHE A 350 18.22 -8.25 26.43
C PHE A 350 17.90 -6.85 26.96
N LEU A 351 17.34 -6.78 28.14
CA LEU A 351 16.96 -5.54 28.83
C LEU A 351 17.83 -5.35 30.05
N THR A 352 18.33 -4.12 30.24
CA THR A 352 18.90 -3.66 31.51
C THR A 352 18.01 -2.56 32.05
N ILE A 353 17.65 -2.64 33.34
CA ILE A 353 16.76 -1.67 33.98
C ILE A 353 17.48 -1.18 35.26
N ASP A 354 17.78 0.13 35.28
CA ASP A 354 18.41 0.80 36.39
C ASP A 354 17.37 1.70 37.07
N GLN A 355 17.00 1.40 38.29
CA GLN A 355 16.15 2.23 39.12
C GLN A 355 17.05 3.14 39.99
N LEU A 356 16.81 4.46 39.93
CA LEU A 356 17.69 5.46 40.52
C LEU A 356 16.90 6.37 41.46
N ASN A 357 17.56 6.85 42.50
CA ASN A 357 17.05 7.90 43.39
C ASN A 357 17.18 9.31 42.78
N ASN A 358 16.78 10.35 43.50
CA ASN A 358 16.86 11.75 43.07
C ASN A 358 18.30 12.24 42.84
N LEU A 359 19.30 11.61 43.46
CA LEU A 359 20.73 11.91 43.28
C LEU A 359 21.32 11.10 42.10
N LYS A 360 20.50 10.30 41.45
CA LYS A 360 20.88 9.31 40.40
C LYS A 360 21.76 8.16 40.95
N ASP A 361 21.75 7.92 42.23
CA ASP A 361 22.36 6.72 42.77
C ASP A 361 21.46 5.51 42.45
N PRO A 362 22.02 4.34 42.11
CA PRO A 362 21.26 3.14 41.86
C PRO A 362 20.56 2.65 43.15
N LEU A 363 19.30 2.28 43.02
CA LEU A 363 18.52 1.61 44.05
C LEU A 363 18.40 0.11 43.76
N GLU A 364 18.18 -0.22 42.51
CA GLU A 364 18.04 -1.57 42.03
C GLU A 364 18.54 -1.65 40.59
N LEU A 365 19.16 -2.78 40.27
CA LEU A 365 19.58 -3.12 38.92
C LEU A 365 18.98 -4.44 38.53
N SER A 366 18.19 -4.49 37.44
CA SER A 366 17.69 -5.75 36.90
C SER A 366 18.13 -6.00 35.47
N ARG A 367 18.35 -7.27 35.15
CA ARG A 367 18.67 -7.76 33.81
C ARG A 367 17.63 -8.79 33.40
N ARG A 368 17.03 -8.56 32.25
CA ARG A 368 15.99 -9.44 31.75
C ARG A 368 16.30 -9.90 30.34
N ASN A 369 16.22 -11.20 30.13
CA ASN A 369 16.30 -11.82 28.84
C ASN A 369 14.91 -12.32 28.41
N ASN A 370 14.35 -11.72 27.34
CA ASN A 370 13.10 -12.15 26.72
C ASN A 370 13.42 -12.98 25.49
N SER A 371 13.10 -14.27 25.53
CA SER A 371 13.15 -15.16 24.38
C SER A 371 11.73 -15.39 23.86
N ASN A 372 11.53 -15.23 22.57
CA ASN A 372 10.26 -15.44 21.92
C ASN A 372 10.46 -16.31 20.67
N LEU A 373 9.94 -17.54 20.72
CA LEU A 373 9.98 -18.53 19.67
C LEU A 373 8.58 -18.63 19.06
N GLY A 374 8.40 -18.01 17.90
CA GLY A 374 7.13 -18.00 17.16
C GLY A 374 7.18 -18.89 15.94
N SER A 375 6.16 -19.68 15.71
CA SER A 375 5.95 -20.44 14.48
C SER A 375 4.50 -20.36 14.05
N GLY A 376 4.24 -20.52 12.76
CA GLY A 376 2.85 -20.53 12.28
C GLY A 376 2.72 -20.84 10.81
N GLY A 377 1.57 -21.37 10.47
CA GLY A 377 1.16 -21.66 9.13
C GLY A 377 -0.13 -20.93 8.75
N SER A 378 -0.36 -20.72 7.49
CA SER A 378 -1.65 -20.23 7.01
C SER A 378 -1.90 -20.68 5.58
N TYR A 379 -3.17 -20.90 5.25
CA TYR A 379 -3.59 -21.13 3.88
C TYR A 379 -4.81 -20.28 3.53
N ASP A 380 -4.93 -19.95 2.26
CA ASP A 380 -6.07 -19.23 1.70
C ASP A 380 -6.57 -19.93 0.44
N LEU A 381 -7.88 -19.93 0.26
CA LEU A 381 -8.58 -20.44 -0.90
C LEU A 381 -9.52 -19.38 -1.43
N ASN A 382 -9.52 -19.16 -2.74
CA ASN A 382 -10.39 -18.19 -3.40
C ASN A 382 -11.05 -18.83 -4.62
N LEU A 383 -12.34 -18.63 -4.74
CA LEU A 383 -13.15 -18.97 -5.90
C LEU A 383 -13.77 -17.69 -6.44
N ASP A 384 -13.53 -17.38 -7.71
CA ASP A 384 -14.12 -16.24 -8.39
C ASP A 384 -14.86 -16.70 -9.64
N PHE A 385 -16.00 -16.10 -9.89
CA PHE A 385 -16.76 -16.27 -11.13
C PHE A 385 -17.11 -14.89 -11.68
N SER A 386 -16.92 -14.68 -12.97
CA SER A 386 -17.43 -13.50 -13.68
C SER A 386 -18.17 -13.90 -14.94
N HIS A 387 -19.31 -13.23 -15.16
CA HIS A 387 -20.11 -13.36 -16.38
C HIS A 387 -20.36 -12.00 -17.00
N LYS A 388 -19.97 -11.83 -18.27
CA LYS A 388 -20.22 -10.64 -19.08
C LYS A 388 -21.48 -10.85 -19.92
N PHE A 389 -22.47 -9.97 -19.75
CA PHE A 389 -23.72 -10.05 -20.50
C PHE A 389 -23.56 -9.60 -21.96
N LYS A 390 -24.65 -9.57 -22.70
CA LYS A 390 -24.65 -9.10 -24.09
C LYS A 390 -24.42 -7.58 -24.20
N LYS A 391 -24.90 -6.82 -23.22
CA LYS A 391 -24.71 -5.38 -23.17
C LYS A 391 -23.27 -5.08 -22.75
N PRO A 392 -22.52 -4.27 -23.50
CA PRO A 392 -21.16 -3.92 -23.16
C PRO A 392 -21.06 -3.36 -21.73
N LYS A 393 -20.02 -3.80 -20.99
CA LYS A 393 -19.76 -3.42 -19.58
C LYS A 393 -20.80 -3.87 -18.55
N GLU A 394 -21.79 -4.66 -18.96
CA GLU A 394 -22.71 -5.32 -18.03
C GLU A 394 -22.09 -6.63 -17.55
N GLU A 395 -21.92 -6.75 -16.22
CA GLU A 395 -21.19 -7.86 -15.61
C GLU A 395 -21.77 -8.23 -14.24
N ILE A 396 -21.76 -9.51 -13.93
CA ILE A 396 -21.93 -10.01 -12.56
C ILE A 396 -20.66 -10.73 -12.15
N THR A 397 -20.21 -10.47 -10.93
CA THR A 397 -19.08 -11.16 -10.31
C THR A 397 -19.49 -11.77 -8.99
N PHE A 398 -18.95 -12.96 -8.72
CA PHE A 398 -19.10 -13.65 -7.45
C PHE A 398 -17.72 -14.03 -6.93
N ASN A 399 -17.48 -13.80 -5.64
CA ASN A 399 -16.27 -14.22 -4.95
C ASN A 399 -16.64 -14.94 -3.66
N ALA A 400 -16.04 -16.10 -3.44
CA ALA A 400 -16.03 -16.78 -2.14
C ALA A 400 -14.57 -17.02 -1.74
N SER A 401 -14.23 -16.68 -0.51
CA SER A 401 -12.88 -16.91 -0.02
C SER A 401 -12.87 -17.35 1.43
N PHE A 402 -11.93 -18.24 1.71
CA PHE A 402 -11.68 -18.81 3.03
C PHE A 402 -10.20 -18.72 3.33
N SER A 403 -9.84 -18.38 4.57
CA SER A 403 -8.47 -18.55 5.06
C SER A 403 -8.46 -19.01 6.50
N GLU A 404 -7.48 -19.85 6.82
CA GLU A 404 -7.16 -20.25 8.18
C GLU A 404 -5.66 -20.09 8.41
N GLY A 405 -5.29 -19.66 9.60
CA GLY A 405 -3.90 -19.61 10.06
C GLY A 405 -3.81 -19.94 11.52
N ASP A 406 -2.76 -20.68 11.85
CA ASP A 406 -2.33 -20.96 13.21
C ASP A 406 -1.07 -20.15 13.55
N ASN A 407 -0.90 -19.91 14.82
CA ASN A 407 0.33 -19.38 15.39
C ASN A 407 0.59 -20.00 16.76
N ASN A 408 1.83 -20.41 16.97
CA ASN A 408 2.34 -20.88 18.24
C ASN A 408 3.44 -19.94 18.68
N ASN A 409 3.49 -19.62 19.97
CA ASN A 409 4.40 -18.61 20.48
C ASN A 409 4.84 -18.96 21.91
N LEU A 410 6.08 -19.42 22.07
CA LEU A 410 6.68 -19.65 23.38
C LEU A 410 7.49 -18.42 23.77
N GLN A 411 7.07 -17.75 24.83
CA GLN A 411 7.77 -16.60 25.42
C GLN A 411 8.36 -17.02 26.77
N ILE A 412 9.65 -16.73 26.96
CA ILE A 412 10.35 -16.98 28.20
C ILE A 412 10.95 -15.66 28.66
N TYR A 413 10.54 -15.21 29.84
CA TYR A 413 11.04 -14.04 30.51
C TYR A 413 11.92 -14.47 31.68
N ASN A 414 13.21 -14.24 31.58
CA ASN A 414 14.19 -14.56 32.61
C ASN A 414 14.74 -13.26 33.19
N THR A 415 14.46 -12.98 34.46
CA THR A 415 14.82 -11.72 35.14
C THR A 415 15.72 -12.01 36.34
N ASP A 416 16.92 -11.43 36.33
CA ASP A 416 17.83 -11.39 37.47
C ASP A 416 17.79 -9.99 38.11
N ILE A 417 17.60 -9.92 39.41
CA ILE A 417 17.62 -8.69 40.20
C ILE A 417 18.91 -8.67 41.04
N TYR A 418 19.62 -7.55 40.99
CA TYR A 418 20.91 -7.37 41.66
C TYR A 418 20.81 -6.26 42.71
N ASN A 419 21.49 -6.43 43.80
CA ASN A 419 21.70 -5.40 44.78
C ASN A 419 22.79 -4.39 44.31
N LEU A 420 23.03 -3.33 45.09
CA LEU A 420 24.00 -2.28 44.73
C LEU A 420 25.44 -2.76 44.60
N ASN A 421 25.77 -3.91 45.17
CA ASN A 421 27.10 -4.53 45.07
C ASN A 421 27.21 -5.47 43.84
N GLY A 422 26.16 -5.55 42.98
CA GLY A 422 26.13 -6.43 41.83
C GLY A 422 25.94 -7.93 42.19
N VAL A 423 25.47 -8.21 43.37
CA VAL A 423 25.16 -9.60 43.81
C VAL A 423 23.68 -9.87 43.56
N PRO A 424 23.30 -11.00 42.95
CA PRO A 424 21.92 -11.38 42.84
C PRO A 424 21.18 -11.34 44.16
N VAL A 425 19.96 -10.80 44.15
CA VAL A 425 19.10 -10.72 45.35
C VAL A 425 18.55 -12.11 45.68
N ASP A 426 18.16 -12.84 44.67
CA ASP A 426 17.64 -14.21 44.78
C ASP A 426 18.66 -15.21 44.23
N GLN A 427 18.64 -16.47 44.79
CA GLN A 427 19.53 -17.56 44.31
C GLN A 427 19.14 -18.05 42.89
N LEU A 428 17.86 -17.91 42.53
CA LEU A 428 17.33 -18.28 41.22
C LEU A 428 16.65 -17.06 40.59
N PRO A 429 16.77 -16.89 39.23
CA PRO A 429 16.08 -15.82 38.55
C PRO A 429 14.56 -16.00 38.58
N GLU A 430 13.84 -14.91 38.41
CA GLU A 430 12.40 -14.98 38.12
C GLU A 430 12.23 -15.45 36.66
N ILE A 431 11.62 -16.61 36.47
CA ILE A 431 11.35 -17.14 35.12
C ILE A 431 9.83 -17.30 34.94
N ILE A 432 9.29 -16.59 33.94
CA ILE A 432 7.90 -16.76 33.48
C ILE A 432 7.94 -17.34 32.07
N ARG A 433 7.14 -18.41 31.83
CA ARG A 433 6.97 -18.98 30.50
C ARG A 433 5.51 -18.84 30.09
N ASN A 434 5.28 -18.32 28.90
CA ASN A 434 3.96 -18.21 28.28
C ASN A 434 3.95 -19.04 26.99
N ASP A 435 3.15 -20.09 26.95
CA ASP A 435 2.90 -20.88 25.75
C ASP A 435 1.56 -20.46 25.15
N GLY A 436 1.64 -19.72 24.06
CA GLY A 436 0.49 -19.14 23.35
C GLY A 436 0.19 -19.90 22.07
N THR A 437 -1.07 -20.26 21.88
CA THR A 437 -1.58 -20.81 20.62
C THR A 437 -2.72 -19.98 20.10
N GLY A 438 -2.78 -19.78 18.77
CA GLY A 438 -3.83 -18.99 18.15
C GLY A 438 -4.31 -19.60 16.85
N ILE A 439 -5.62 -19.58 16.61
CA ILE A 439 -6.24 -19.95 15.33
C ILE A 439 -7.12 -18.80 14.87
N ASN A 440 -6.95 -18.43 13.60
CA ASN A 440 -7.72 -17.35 12.99
C ASN A 440 -8.36 -17.86 11.70
N ARG A 441 -9.70 -17.71 11.58
CA ARG A 441 -10.46 -18.09 10.38
C ARG A 441 -11.17 -16.89 9.81
N ASN A 442 -11.11 -16.72 8.48
CA ASN A 442 -11.85 -15.69 7.78
C ASN A 442 -12.66 -16.31 6.65
N TYR A 443 -13.92 -15.94 6.59
CA TYR A 443 -14.85 -16.26 5.51
C TYR A 443 -15.30 -14.97 4.88
N ASN A 444 -15.29 -14.89 3.54
CA ASN A 444 -15.82 -13.75 2.81
C ASN A 444 -16.59 -14.23 1.59
N ILE A 445 -17.79 -13.70 1.43
CA ILE A 445 -18.65 -13.90 0.26
C ILE A 445 -19.01 -12.52 -0.27
N GLN A 446 -18.90 -12.33 -1.57
CA GLN A 446 -19.23 -11.08 -2.23
C GLN A 446 -19.86 -11.36 -3.59
N ALA A 447 -20.92 -10.62 -3.91
CA ALA A 447 -21.57 -10.63 -5.21
C ALA A 447 -21.80 -9.20 -5.66
N ASP A 448 -21.34 -8.86 -6.87
CA ASP A 448 -21.44 -7.53 -7.44
C ASP A 448 -22.09 -7.60 -8.81
N TYR A 449 -23.03 -6.70 -9.08
CA TYR A 449 -23.65 -6.51 -10.37
C TYR A 449 -23.40 -5.11 -10.89
N THR A 450 -22.92 -5.00 -12.11
CA THR A 450 -22.67 -3.75 -12.81
C THR A 450 -23.62 -3.62 -13.99
N LEU A 451 -24.41 -2.56 -14.02
CA LEU A 451 -25.38 -2.25 -15.07
C LEU A 451 -25.01 -0.92 -15.73
N PRO A 452 -24.60 -0.90 -17.02
CA PRO A 452 -24.47 0.33 -17.79
C PRO A 452 -25.82 0.99 -18.00
N VAL A 453 -25.93 2.30 -17.71
CA VAL A 453 -27.17 3.10 -17.81
C VAL A 453 -26.95 4.25 -18.81
N GLY A 454 -27.70 4.26 -19.91
CA GLY A 454 -27.53 5.25 -20.97
C GLY A 454 -26.17 5.13 -21.67
N LYS A 455 -25.57 6.25 -22.07
CA LYS A 455 -24.29 6.32 -22.80
C LYS A 455 -23.07 6.34 -21.89
N SER A 456 -23.18 6.96 -20.73
CA SER A 456 -22.06 7.24 -19.81
C SER A 456 -22.36 6.89 -18.35
N GLY A 457 -23.56 6.42 -18.06
CA GLY A 457 -23.98 6.04 -16.72
C GLY A 457 -23.65 4.59 -16.38
N LYS A 458 -23.41 4.32 -15.10
CA LYS A 458 -23.16 2.98 -14.52
C LYS A 458 -23.85 2.89 -13.15
N LEU A 459 -24.61 1.84 -12.94
CA LEU A 459 -25.14 1.43 -11.64
C LEU A 459 -24.37 0.19 -11.19
N GLU A 460 -23.84 0.21 -9.98
CA GLU A 460 -23.24 -0.93 -9.31
C GLU A 460 -24.03 -1.22 -8.04
N ALA A 461 -24.36 -2.47 -7.80
CA ALA A 461 -25.00 -2.92 -6.57
C ALA A 461 -24.39 -4.26 -6.15
N GLY A 462 -24.28 -4.49 -4.87
CA GLY A 462 -23.69 -5.72 -4.39
C GLY A 462 -23.99 -6.02 -2.92
N TYR A 463 -23.72 -7.27 -2.59
CA TYR A 463 -23.77 -7.79 -1.23
C TYR A 463 -22.41 -8.33 -0.82
N ARG A 464 -22.04 -8.10 0.43
CA ARG A 464 -20.85 -8.68 1.03
C ARG A 464 -21.11 -9.16 2.44
N SER A 465 -20.62 -10.36 2.75
CA SER A 465 -20.58 -10.94 4.09
C SER A 465 -19.14 -11.29 4.44
N GLN A 466 -18.70 -10.87 5.60
CA GLN A 466 -17.41 -11.24 6.16
C GLN A 466 -17.57 -11.72 7.59
N VAL A 467 -16.99 -12.88 7.90
CA VAL A 467 -16.95 -13.45 9.26
C VAL A 467 -15.49 -13.74 9.60
N ARG A 468 -15.02 -13.19 10.71
CA ARG A 468 -13.69 -13.41 11.26
C ARG A 468 -13.82 -14.06 12.62
N ILE A 469 -13.12 -15.15 12.86
CA ILE A 469 -13.09 -15.89 14.13
C ILE A 469 -11.62 -15.95 14.56
N ALA A 470 -11.33 -15.54 15.78
CA ALA A 470 -10.02 -15.70 16.40
C ALA A 470 -10.16 -16.40 17.74
N GLU A 471 -9.36 -17.43 17.93
CA GLU A 471 -9.25 -18.23 19.14
C GLU A 471 -7.79 -18.15 19.60
N ASN A 472 -7.54 -17.64 20.81
CA ASN A 472 -6.21 -17.50 21.36
C ASN A 472 -6.19 -18.06 22.77
N ASN A 473 -5.29 -19.01 23.02
CA ASN A 473 -5.08 -19.63 24.33
C ASN A 473 -3.67 -19.31 24.78
N THR A 474 -3.52 -18.93 26.03
CA THR A 474 -2.22 -18.72 26.66
C THR A 474 -2.15 -19.54 27.94
N TYR A 475 -1.21 -20.45 28.01
CA TYR A 475 -0.81 -21.12 29.23
C TYR A 475 0.44 -20.48 29.79
N SER A 476 0.42 -20.13 31.08
CA SER A 476 1.56 -19.52 31.76
C SER A 476 1.97 -20.30 32.99
N ASP A 477 3.27 -20.47 33.15
CA ASP A 477 3.86 -20.96 34.39
C ASP A 477 5.04 -20.11 34.83
N GLN A 478 5.38 -20.22 36.10
CA GLN A 478 6.45 -19.43 36.73
C GLN A 478 7.32 -20.32 37.61
N LEU A 479 8.65 -20.11 37.55
CA LEU A 479 9.58 -20.82 38.40
C LEU A 479 9.33 -20.46 39.89
N ASN A 480 9.08 -21.47 40.70
CA ASN A 480 9.01 -21.34 42.13
C ASN A 480 10.42 -21.44 42.75
N ASN A 481 10.94 -20.33 43.21
CA ASN A 481 12.33 -20.23 43.74
C ASN A 481 12.58 -21.07 45.00
N ILE A 482 11.51 -21.56 45.67
CA ILE A 482 11.63 -22.38 46.85
C ILE A 482 11.73 -23.86 46.46
N THR A 483 10.86 -24.32 45.54
CA THR A 483 10.75 -25.73 45.16
C THR A 483 11.61 -26.09 43.97
N GLY A 484 12.02 -25.10 43.16
CA GLY A 484 12.70 -25.31 41.88
C GLY A 484 11.80 -25.85 40.78
N ASN A 485 10.48 -25.99 41.01
CA ASN A 485 9.48 -26.45 40.04
C ASN A 485 8.79 -25.26 39.35
N TYR A 486 8.14 -25.51 38.21
CA TYR A 486 7.30 -24.53 37.55
C TYR A 486 5.84 -24.72 38.06
N ASP A 487 5.31 -23.69 38.64
CA ASP A 487 3.92 -23.61 39.08
C ASP A 487 3.08 -22.85 38.06
N VAL A 488 1.83 -23.26 37.84
CA VAL A 488 0.92 -22.58 36.90
C VAL A 488 0.62 -21.18 37.41
N ASN A 489 0.88 -20.17 36.56
CA ASN A 489 0.49 -18.79 36.83
C ASN A 489 -0.91 -18.54 36.30
N LEU A 490 -1.92 -18.77 37.14
CA LEU A 490 -3.32 -18.63 36.78
C LEU A 490 -3.70 -17.20 36.38
N SER A 491 -2.99 -16.19 36.87
CA SER A 491 -3.26 -14.79 36.53
C SER A 491 -2.82 -14.42 35.09
N LEU A 492 -1.88 -15.17 34.53
CA LEU A 492 -1.39 -15.02 33.17
C LEU A 492 -1.85 -16.11 32.21
N THR A 493 -2.67 -17.06 32.69
CA THR A 493 -3.30 -18.12 31.89
C THR A 493 -4.69 -17.67 31.47
N ASN A 494 -4.96 -17.71 30.13
CA ASN A 494 -6.25 -17.23 29.63
C ASN A 494 -6.64 -17.89 28.30
N ASP A 495 -7.93 -17.75 27.98
CA ASP A 495 -8.56 -18.16 26.72
C ASP A 495 -9.38 -16.99 26.20
N PHE A 496 -9.00 -16.45 25.04
CA PHE A 496 -9.69 -15.34 24.41
C PHE A 496 -10.21 -15.70 23.03
N ASN A 497 -11.54 -15.65 22.89
CA ASN A 497 -12.25 -15.93 21.66
C ASN A 497 -12.94 -14.66 21.15
N SER A 498 -12.86 -14.40 19.86
CA SER A 498 -13.60 -13.31 19.22
C SER A 498 -14.22 -13.74 17.91
N LYS A 499 -15.45 -13.27 17.66
CA LYS A 499 -16.18 -13.45 16.40
C LYS A 499 -16.69 -12.11 15.91
N ASP A 500 -16.16 -11.65 14.79
CA ASP A 500 -16.50 -10.40 14.13
C ASP A 500 -17.25 -10.71 12.83
N GLN A 501 -18.47 -10.20 12.69
CA GLN A 501 -19.37 -10.44 11.58
C GLN A 501 -19.80 -9.10 10.98
N VAL A 502 -19.70 -8.96 9.66
CA VAL A 502 -20.16 -7.78 8.93
C VAL A 502 -20.93 -8.22 7.70
N HIS A 503 -22.19 -7.81 7.62
CA HIS A 503 -23.06 -8.00 6.47
C HIS A 503 -23.37 -6.65 5.86
N ALA A 504 -23.22 -6.51 4.56
CA ALA A 504 -23.34 -5.22 3.89
C ALA A 504 -24.06 -5.33 2.54
N LEU A 505 -24.94 -4.38 2.30
CA LEU A 505 -25.54 -4.09 0.99
C LEU A 505 -25.08 -2.73 0.52
N TYR A 506 -24.77 -2.59 -0.76
CA TYR A 506 -24.43 -1.28 -1.32
C TYR A 506 -25.04 -1.07 -2.70
N ALA A 507 -25.25 0.21 -3.01
CA ALA A 507 -25.55 0.68 -4.35
C ALA A 507 -24.74 1.93 -4.66
N ASN A 508 -24.25 2.02 -5.89
CA ASN A 508 -23.40 3.10 -6.36
C ASN A 508 -23.79 3.50 -7.78
N TYR A 509 -24.21 4.76 -7.98
CA TYR A 509 -24.56 5.28 -9.30
C TYR A 509 -23.55 6.32 -9.72
N GLN A 510 -22.98 6.13 -10.91
CA GLN A 510 -22.01 7.03 -11.54
C GLN A 510 -22.54 7.45 -12.89
N ASN A 511 -22.38 8.75 -13.25
CA ASN A 511 -22.65 9.24 -14.59
C ASN A 511 -21.76 10.44 -14.92
N GLN A 512 -21.60 10.71 -16.21
CA GLN A 512 -20.86 11.85 -16.73
C GLN A 512 -21.74 12.62 -17.73
N VAL A 513 -21.93 13.91 -17.49
CA VAL A 513 -22.64 14.84 -18.37
C VAL A 513 -21.64 15.84 -18.92
N LYS A 514 -21.25 15.72 -20.20
CA LYS A 514 -20.14 16.47 -20.82
C LYS A 514 -18.85 16.31 -19.98
N ASN A 515 -18.39 17.40 -19.39
CA ASN A 515 -17.15 17.46 -18.59
C ASN A 515 -17.39 17.34 -17.07
N PHE A 516 -18.66 17.17 -16.66
CA PHE A 516 -19.03 17.01 -15.26
C PHE A 516 -19.41 15.56 -14.98
N GLY A 517 -18.63 14.90 -14.14
CA GLY A 517 -18.87 13.55 -13.63
C GLY A 517 -19.38 13.59 -12.20
N TYR A 518 -20.26 12.68 -11.85
CA TYR A 518 -20.70 12.49 -10.47
C TYR A 518 -20.89 11.03 -10.14
N GLN A 519 -20.62 10.68 -8.89
CA GLN A 519 -20.85 9.36 -8.33
C GLN A 519 -21.47 9.52 -6.95
N ILE A 520 -22.56 8.80 -6.71
CA ILE A 520 -23.29 8.79 -5.43
C ILE A 520 -23.44 7.35 -5.01
N GLY A 521 -23.04 7.02 -3.81
CA GLY A 521 -23.11 5.67 -3.27
C GLY A 521 -23.67 5.65 -1.85
N LEU A 522 -24.34 4.57 -1.53
CA LEU A 522 -24.82 4.28 -0.18
C LEU A 522 -24.51 2.82 0.15
N ARG A 523 -23.99 2.60 1.32
CA ARG A 523 -23.72 1.26 1.89
C ARG A 523 -24.40 1.17 3.25
N ALA A 524 -25.12 0.10 3.48
CA ALA A 524 -25.69 -0.26 4.77
C ALA A 524 -24.91 -1.46 5.31
N GLU A 525 -24.46 -1.37 6.55
CA GLU A 525 -23.75 -2.46 7.23
C GLU A 525 -24.43 -2.80 8.54
N ASP A 526 -24.61 -4.09 8.77
CA ASP A 526 -24.89 -4.69 10.06
C ASP A 526 -23.63 -5.38 10.57
N ALA A 527 -23.14 -4.97 11.74
CA ALA A 527 -21.87 -5.42 12.28
C ALA A 527 -22.01 -5.86 13.74
N THR A 528 -21.43 -7.01 14.06
CA THR A 528 -21.42 -7.57 15.41
C THR A 528 -20.02 -8.09 15.73
N LEU A 529 -19.48 -7.66 16.87
CA LEU A 529 -18.27 -8.22 17.48
C LEU A 529 -18.67 -8.87 18.81
N ASP A 530 -18.60 -10.19 18.88
CA ASP A 530 -18.76 -10.97 20.10
C ASP A 530 -17.37 -11.39 20.60
N THR A 531 -17.06 -11.15 21.88
CA THR A 531 -15.82 -11.57 22.52
C THR A 531 -16.10 -12.36 23.79
N ARG A 532 -15.21 -13.29 24.13
CA ARG A 532 -15.25 -14.05 25.38
C ARG A 532 -13.83 -14.22 25.91
N LEU A 533 -13.56 -13.73 27.09
CA LEU A 533 -12.35 -14.01 27.85
C LEU A 533 -12.63 -15.03 28.93
N GLY A 534 -11.90 -16.14 28.89
CA GLY A 534 -11.82 -17.11 30.02
C GLY A 534 -10.60 -16.76 30.87
N MET A 535 -10.82 -16.56 32.16
CA MET A 535 -9.77 -16.33 33.16
C MET A 535 -9.89 -17.33 34.29
N TYR A 536 -8.76 -17.74 34.84
CA TYR A 536 -8.71 -18.61 35.97
C TYR A 536 -8.59 -17.81 37.26
N GLY A 537 -9.52 -17.99 38.19
CA GLY A 537 -9.40 -17.46 39.54
C GLY A 537 -8.30 -18.16 40.33
N THR A 538 -7.90 -17.59 41.45
CA THR A 538 -6.89 -18.15 42.37
C THR A 538 -7.23 -19.55 42.89
N ASN A 539 -8.50 -19.95 42.86
CA ASN A 539 -9.00 -21.27 43.16
C ASN A 539 -9.04 -22.25 41.97
N GLY A 540 -8.47 -21.85 40.81
CA GLY A 540 -8.46 -22.64 39.59
C GLY A 540 -9.79 -22.70 38.84
N GLN A 541 -10.84 -21.98 39.31
CA GLN A 541 -12.12 -21.94 38.60
C GLN A 541 -12.06 -21.01 37.40
N LEU A 542 -12.51 -21.51 36.26
CA LEU A 542 -12.64 -20.73 35.03
C LEU A 542 -13.85 -19.79 35.15
N SER A 543 -13.61 -18.49 35.03
CA SER A 543 -14.64 -17.48 34.84
C SER A 543 -14.65 -16.97 33.40
N SER A 544 -15.82 -16.65 32.88
CA SER A 544 -15.98 -16.17 31.49
C SER A 544 -16.55 -14.75 31.49
N VAL A 545 -15.82 -13.85 30.86
CA VAL A 545 -16.23 -12.44 30.68
C VAL A 545 -16.64 -12.25 29.21
N PRO A 546 -17.96 -12.14 28.93
CA PRO A 546 -18.43 -11.83 27.58
C PRO A 546 -18.35 -10.36 27.28
N GLY A 547 -18.06 -10.01 26.01
CA GLY A 547 -18.17 -8.67 25.46
C GLY A 547 -18.98 -8.70 24.17
N LYS A 548 -19.78 -7.66 23.91
CA LYS A 548 -20.56 -7.56 22.68
C LYS A 548 -20.68 -6.12 22.20
N VAL A 549 -20.35 -5.89 20.93
CA VAL A 549 -20.60 -4.64 20.21
C VAL A 549 -21.41 -4.94 18.96
N ALA A 550 -22.62 -4.39 18.85
CA ALA A 550 -23.47 -4.59 17.68
C ALA A 550 -24.08 -3.26 17.23
N TYR A 551 -24.08 -3.02 15.92
CA TYR A 551 -24.67 -1.81 15.34
C TYR A 551 -25.01 -1.97 13.87
N THR A 552 -26.01 -1.21 13.41
CA THR A 552 -26.34 -1.03 12.00
C THR A 552 -26.12 0.41 11.61
N ARG A 553 -25.31 0.66 10.56
CA ARG A 553 -24.97 2.03 10.12
C ARG A 553 -25.03 2.18 8.61
N LEU A 554 -25.29 3.45 8.18
CA LEU A 554 -25.25 3.87 6.77
C LEU A 554 -23.95 4.64 6.48
N TYR A 555 -23.34 4.33 5.34
CA TYR A 555 -22.09 4.92 4.88
C TYR A 555 -22.30 5.53 3.48
N PRO A 556 -22.73 6.80 3.39
CA PRO A 556 -22.83 7.53 2.13
C PRO A 556 -21.46 7.92 1.58
N SER A 557 -21.36 8.01 0.25
CA SER A 557 -20.20 8.54 -0.47
C SER A 557 -20.65 9.36 -1.67
N ILE A 558 -19.98 10.50 -1.91
CA ILE A 558 -20.29 11.41 -3.01
C ILE A 558 -18.98 11.87 -3.64
N PHE A 559 -18.90 11.81 -4.97
CA PHE A 559 -17.79 12.34 -5.76
C PHE A 559 -18.36 13.23 -6.87
N LEU A 560 -17.82 14.42 -6.99
CA LEU A 560 -18.16 15.40 -8.03
C LEU A 560 -16.86 15.77 -8.74
N THR A 561 -16.79 15.54 -10.04
CA THR A 561 -15.57 15.72 -10.83
C THR A 561 -15.86 16.67 -11.98
N GLN A 562 -15.12 17.76 -12.08
CA GLN A 562 -15.16 18.68 -13.22
C GLN A 562 -13.85 18.55 -14.00
N LYS A 563 -13.95 18.12 -15.25
CA LYS A 563 -12.84 18.13 -16.20
C LYS A 563 -12.81 19.46 -16.94
N PHE A 564 -11.62 20.05 -17.06
CA PHE A 564 -11.41 21.29 -17.82
C PHE A 564 -10.60 20.99 -19.09
N LYS A 565 -10.41 22.00 -19.94
CA LYS A 565 -9.49 21.91 -21.08
C LYS A 565 -8.06 21.67 -20.58
N SER A 566 -7.20 21.12 -21.43
CA SER A 566 -5.76 20.89 -21.13
C SER A 566 -5.50 19.95 -19.97
N GLU A 567 -6.25 18.83 -19.89
CA GLU A 567 -6.04 17.74 -18.92
C GLU A 567 -6.00 18.20 -17.45
N GLN A 568 -6.90 19.12 -17.11
CA GLN A 568 -7.10 19.57 -15.74
C GLN A 568 -8.38 18.95 -15.18
N GLN A 569 -8.34 18.61 -13.90
CA GLN A 569 -9.49 18.06 -13.20
C GLN A 569 -9.59 18.65 -11.80
N LEU A 570 -10.79 19.01 -11.39
CA LEU A 570 -11.14 19.36 -10.01
C LEU A 570 -12.14 18.33 -9.50
N GLN A 571 -11.89 17.80 -8.31
CA GLN A 571 -12.78 16.79 -7.70
C GLN A 571 -13.09 17.17 -6.26
N LEU A 572 -14.36 17.14 -5.91
CA LEU A 572 -14.85 17.21 -4.53
C LEU A 572 -15.36 15.84 -4.14
N SER A 573 -14.97 15.34 -2.97
CA SER A 573 -15.48 14.08 -2.46
C SER A 573 -15.79 14.13 -0.97
N TYR A 574 -16.76 13.33 -0.58
CA TYR A 574 -17.17 13.06 0.78
C TYR A 574 -17.41 11.58 0.97
N SER A 575 -16.96 11.00 2.07
CA SER A 575 -17.39 9.67 2.53
C SER A 575 -17.48 9.60 4.05
N ARG A 576 -18.44 8.82 4.54
CA ARG A 576 -18.51 8.37 5.93
C ARG A 576 -17.89 6.99 6.03
N ARG A 577 -17.06 6.77 7.05
CA ARG A 577 -16.32 5.52 7.25
C ARG A 577 -16.31 5.09 8.72
N VAL A 578 -15.81 3.90 8.97
CA VAL A 578 -15.68 3.33 10.32
C VAL A 578 -14.27 2.78 10.53
N ASN A 579 -13.76 2.87 11.76
CA ASN A 579 -12.64 2.07 12.21
C ASN A 579 -13.11 1.22 13.39
N ARG A 580 -13.06 -0.10 13.23
CA ARG A 580 -13.52 -1.04 14.23
C ARG A 580 -12.39 -1.37 15.21
N PRO A 581 -12.67 -1.54 16.51
CA PRO A 581 -11.69 -2.11 17.44
C PRO A 581 -11.23 -3.47 16.92
N ARG A 582 -9.96 -3.73 16.98
CA ARG A 582 -9.40 -5.04 16.61
C ARG A 582 -9.51 -6.00 17.78
N GLY A 583 -9.52 -7.33 17.55
CA GLY A 583 -9.65 -8.32 18.62
C GLY A 583 -8.64 -8.15 19.75
N TRP A 584 -7.38 -7.80 19.43
CA TRP A 584 -6.35 -7.56 20.45
C TRP A 584 -6.50 -6.20 21.20
N ASP A 585 -7.18 -5.20 20.61
CA ASP A 585 -7.54 -3.96 21.34
C ASP A 585 -8.65 -4.21 22.36
N THR A 586 -9.45 -5.26 22.15
CA THR A 586 -10.57 -5.60 23.04
C THR A 586 -10.25 -6.73 24.03
N ASN A 587 -9.10 -7.39 23.89
CA ASN A 587 -8.66 -8.44 24.81
C ASN A 587 -8.25 -7.84 26.17
N PRO A 588 -9.03 -8.01 27.25
CA PRO A 588 -8.71 -7.42 28.55
C PRO A 588 -7.61 -8.17 29.32
N PHE A 589 -6.93 -9.11 28.70
CA PHE A 589 -5.77 -9.79 29.27
C PHE A 589 -4.57 -8.84 29.38
N VAL A 590 -3.78 -8.99 30.46
CA VAL A 590 -2.62 -8.13 30.76
C VAL A 590 -1.35 -8.75 30.19
N ASP A 591 -0.71 -8.05 29.26
CA ASP A 591 0.61 -8.35 28.73
C ASP A 591 1.69 -7.74 29.64
N VAL A 592 2.52 -8.57 30.24
CA VAL A 592 3.62 -8.20 31.18
C VAL A 592 5.01 -8.28 30.53
N SER A 593 5.08 -8.28 29.19
CA SER A 593 6.35 -8.36 28.44
C SER A 593 7.30 -7.21 28.75
N ASP A 594 6.78 -6.02 29.01
CA ASP A 594 7.53 -4.85 29.53
C ASP A 594 7.25 -4.72 31.03
N PRO A 595 8.24 -4.95 31.92
CA PRO A 595 8.02 -4.97 33.36
C PRO A 595 7.66 -3.59 33.96
N LEU A 596 7.93 -2.50 33.27
CA LEU A 596 7.58 -1.14 33.69
C LEU A 596 6.31 -0.59 33.05
N ASN A 597 5.78 -1.27 32.02
CA ASN A 597 4.61 -0.82 31.31
C ASN A 597 3.77 -2.00 30.79
N TYR A 598 2.81 -2.43 31.61
CA TYR A 598 1.86 -3.46 31.21
C TYR A 598 0.90 -2.93 30.15
N ARG A 599 0.34 -3.85 29.36
CA ARG A 599 -0.63 -3.53 28.32
C ARG A 599 -1.87 -4.36 28.49
N GLN A 600 -3.03 -3.77 28.25
CA GLN A 600 -4.33 -4.44 28.35
C GLN A 600 -5.26 -3.86 27.30
N GLY A 601 -6.06 -4.71 26.66
CA GLY A 601 -7.15 -4.26 25.80
C GLY A 601 -8.36 -3.81 26.59
N ASN A 602 -9.33 -3.19 25.90
CA ASN A 602 -10.58 -2.70 26.50
C ASN A 602 -11.79 -3.28 25.75
N PRO A 603 -12.56 -4.20 26.36
CA PRO A 603 -13.73 -4.82 25.72
C PRO A 603 -14.89 -3.84 25.47
N ASN A 604 -14.87 -2.66 26.09
CA ASN A 604 -15.93 -1.65 25.98
C ASN A 604 -15.69 -0.64 24.84
N LEU A 605 -14.70 -0.87 23.99
CA LEU A 605 -14.38 0.03 22.87
C LEU A 605 -15.53 0.12 21.88
N LYS A 606 -15.85 1.35 21.49
CA LYS A 606 -16.81 1.67 20.44
C LYS A 606 -16.08 1.85 19.11
N PRO A 607 -16.72 1.52 17.97
CA PRO A 607 -16.20 1.84 16.66
C PRO A 607 -16.13 3.35 16.42
N GLU A 608 -14.97 3.83 15.93
CA GLU A 608 -14.80 5.21 15.50
C GLU A 608 -15.68 5.54 14.28
N ASP A 609 -16.28 6.72 14.26
CA ASP A 609 -17.08 7.24 13.15
C ASP A 609 -16.33 8.37 12.45
N VAL A 610 -16.05 8.21 11.15
CA VAL A 610 -15.15 9.08 10.40
C VAL A 610 -15.87 9.78 9.26
N HIS A 611 -15.79 11.11 9.21
CA HIS A 611 -16.26 11.95 8.11
C HIS A 611 -15.05 12.52 7.38
N ALA A 612 -14.90 12.20 6.08
CA ALA A 612 -13.78 12.65 5.26
C ALA A 612 -14.27 13.52 4.09
N PHE A 613 -13.70 14.71 3.97
CA PHE A 613 -13.93 15.66 2.88
C PHE A 613 -12.63 15.92 2.16
N GLU A 614 -12.64 15.90 0.83
CA GLU A 614 -11.46 16.18 0.01
C GLU A 614 -11.81 17.06 -1.19
N LEU A 615 -10.96 18.04 -1.46
CA LEU A 615 -10.97 18.85 -2.69
C LEU A 615 -9.63 18.65 -3.39
N SER A 616 -9.64 17.92 -4.49
CA SER A 616 -8.45 17.56 -5.26
C SER A 616 -8.40 18.28 -6.59
N TYR A 617 -7.27 18.89 -6.90
CA TYR A 617 -6.97 19.44 -8.21
C TYR A 617 -5.82 18.62 -8.82
N SER A 618 -5.96 18.22 -10.07
CA SER A 618 -4.91 17.53 -10.83
C SER A 618 -4.71 18.16 -12.19
N LYS A 619 -3.45 18.18 -12.63
CA LYS A 619 -3.07 18.61 -13.97
C LYS A 619 -1.93 17.76 -14.50
N PHE A 620 -2.07 17.33 -15.75
CA PHE A 620 -1.10 16.49 -16.43
C PHE A 620 -0.53 17.29 -17.61
N TRP A 621 0.76 17.59 -17.55
CA TRP A 621 1.53 18.14 -18.68
C TRP A 621 2.44 17.05 -19.23
N PRO A 622 2.98 17.18 -20.42
CA PRO A 622 3.88 16.18 -21.01
C PRO A 622 5.09 15.81 -20.15
N LYS A 623 5.57 16.73 -19.30
CA LYS A 623 6.75 16.54 -18.46
C LYS A 623 6.48 16.72 -16.96
N VAL A 624 5.27 17.12 -16.59
CA VAL A 624 4.93 17.40 -15.20
C VAL A 624 3.55 16.85 -14.89
N THR A 625 3.45 16.06 -13.85
CA THR A 625 2.19 15.70 -13.22
C THR A 625 2.10 16.40 -11.87
N PHE A 626 1.01 17.11 -11.62
CA PHE A 626 0.79 17.80 -10.36
C PHE A 626 -0.59 17.46 -9.81
N ILE A 627 -0.65 17.07 -8.53
CA ILE A 627 -1.88 16.82 -7.79
C ILE A 627 -1.78 17.59 -6.46
N SER A 628 -2.83 18.34 -6.15
CA SER A 628 -3.00 19.03 -4.87
C SER A 628 -4.33 18.62 -4.26
N THR A 629 -4.34 18.20 -3.00
CA THR A 629 -5.56 17.78 -2.29
C THR A 629 -5.65 18.50 -0.95
N ALA A 630 -6.62 19.38 -0.80
CA ALA A 630 -7.03 19.88 0.51
C ALA A 630 -8.01 18.88 1.13
N TYR A 631 -7.83 18.53 2.39
CA TYR A 631 -8.67 17.56 3.06
C TYR A 631 -9.01 17.96 4.50
N MET A 632 -10.14 17.48 4.96
CA MET A 632 -10.57 17.56 6.36
C MET A 632 -11.14 16.21 6.76
N ARG A 633 -10.68 15.67 7.88
CA ARG A 633 -11.17 14.45 8.48
C ARG A 633 -11.55 14.70 9.92
N GLN A 634 -12.78 14.36 10.26
CA GLN A 634 -13.28 14.36 11.62
C GLN A 634 -13.52 12.92 12.04
N THR A 635 -12.90 12.49 13.14
CA THR A 635 -13.09 11.17 13.76
C THR A 635 -13.75 11.37 15.10
N ASN A 636 -14.89 10.74 15.34
CA ASN A 636 -15.58 10.72 16.62
C ASN A 636 -15.31 9.37 17.30
N ASP A 637 -15.37 9.32 18.63
CA ASP A 637 -15.04 8.13 19.45
C ASP A 637 -13.64 7.58 19.12
N VAL A 638 -12.65 8.46 18.90
CA VAL A 638 -11.31 8.07 18.43
C VAL A 638 -10.62 7.14 19.44
N ILE A 639 -10.11 6.01 18.99
CA ILE A 639 -9.43 5.03 19.84
C ILE A 639 -7.96 5.45 19.98
N GLN A 640 -7.55 5.78 21.20
CA GLN A 640 -6.17 6.12 21.54
C GLN A 640 -5.69 5.23 22.68
N ARG A 641 -4.41 4.90 22.67
CA ARG A 641 -3.77 4.19 23.78
C ARG A 641 -3.35 5.19 24.83
N ILE A 642 -3.88 5.00 26.03
CA ILE A 642 -3.68 5.86 27.17
C ILE A 642 -2.84 5.12 28.20
N ARG A 643 -1.76 5.77 28.62
CA ARG A 643 -0.91 5.29 29.70
C ARG A 643 -1.44 5.84 31.03
N THR A 644 -1.63 4.95 32.02
CA THR A 644 -2.03 5.36 33.35
C THR A 644 -0.90 6.02 34.09
N GLU A 645 -1.21 6.66 35.21
CA GLU A 645 -0.21 7.03 36.23
C GLU A 645 0.51 5.77 36.72
N PRO A 646 1.80 5.89 37.13
CA PRO A 646 2.52 4.80 37.78
C PRO A 646 1.82 4.35 39.07
N ASP A 647 1.78 3.06 39.32
CA ASP A 647 1.35 2.48 40.60
C ASP A 647 2.44 2.59 41.67
N GLN A 648 2.23 2.01 42.85
CA GLN A 648 3.19 2.04 43.95
C GLN A 648 4.55 1.43 43.63
N ASN A 649 4.60 0.53 42.65
CA ASN A 649 5.81 -0.14 42.15
C ASN A 649 6.45 0.59 40.96
N GLY A 650 5.89 1.74 40.54
CA GLY A 650 6.34 2.49 39.37
C GLY A 650 5.85 1.88 38.06
N ILE A 651 4.97 0.89 38.09
CA ILE A 651 4.45 0.21 36.90
C ILE A 651 3.28 1.01 36.35
N THR A 652 3.27 1.20 35.03
CA THR A 652 2.16 1.85 34.29
C THR A 652 1.37 0.82 33.50
N LEU A 653 0.08 1.10 33.26
CA LEU A 653 -0.77 0.31 32.37
C LEU A 653 -1.13 1.12 31.13
N THR A 654 -0.90 0.57 29.96
CA THR A 654 -1.34 1.16 28.69
C THR A 654 -2.56 0.42 28.16
N THR A 655 -3.70 1.12 28.03
CA THR A 655 -4.97 0.57 27.55
C THR A 655 -5.59 1.47 26.48
N PRO A 656 -6.22 0.92 25.42
CA PRO A 656 -6.96 1.70 24.44
C PRO A 656 -8.27 2.24 25.03
N GLN A 657 -8.56 3.52 24.77
CA GLN A 657 -9.77 4.22 25.22
C GLN A 657 -10.38 5.00 24.06
N ASN A 658 -11.70 5.14 24.05
CA ASN A 658 -12.34 6.08 23.13
C ASN A 658 -12.24 7.51 23.70
N LEU A 659 -11.55 8.38 22.95
CA LEU A 659 -11.57 9.82 23.18
C LEU A 659 -12.75 10.45 22.42
N THR A 660 -13.08 11.71 22.71
CA THR A 660 -14.27 12.34 22.15
C THR A 660 -14.14 12.57 20.64
N LYS A 661 -13.07 13.24 20.20
CA LYS A 661 -12.93 13.67 18.80
C LYS A 661 -11.50 13.97 18.42
N GLU A 662 -11.17 13.68 17.15
CA GLU A 662 -9.97 14.16 16.47
C GLU A 662 -10.37 14.88 15.18
N LEU A 663 -9.84 16.08 14.95
CA LEU A 663 -9.98 16.83 13.71
C LEU A 663 -8.60 16.97 13.05
N SER A 664 -8.44 16.40 11.86
CA SER A 664 -7.24 16.51 11.03
C SER A 664 -7.57 17.25 9.73
N SER A 665 -6.90 18.37 9.45
CA SER A 665 -7.08 19.13 8.22
C SER A 665 -5.74 19.50 7.60
N GLY A 666 -5.62 19.37 6.28
CA GLY A 666 -4.33 19.54 5.64
C GLY A 666 -4.37 19.72 4.13
N LEU A 667 -3.16 19.90 3.59
CA LEU A 667 -2.88 20.03 2.17
C LEU A 667 -1.82 19.00 1.76
N GLU A 668 -2.17 18.13 0.85
CA GLU A 668 -1.25 17.18 0.21
C GLU A 668 -0.87 17.68 -1.17
N LEU A 669 0.42 17.68 -1.47
CA LEU A 669 1.01 18.07 -2.76
C LEU A 669 1.80 16.89 -3.31
N ILE A 670 1.51 16.47 -4.54
CA ILE A 670 2.24 15.42 -5.24
C ILE A 670 2.68 15.98 -6.58
N GLY A 671 3.97 15.91 -6.88
CA GLY A 671 4.55 16.35 -8.13
C GLY A 671 5.49 15.30 -8.72
N ARG A 672 5.34 15.00 -10.01
CA ARG A 672 6.33 14.27 -10.80
C ARG A 672 6.85 15.18 -11.88
N PHE A 673 8.16 15.21 -12.06
CA PHE A 673 8.85 16.09 -12.99
C PHE A 673 9.81 15.26 -13.84
N ASP A 674 9.56 15.17 -15.14
CA ASP A 674 10.45 14.58 -16.13
C ASP A 674 11.37 15.70 -16.68
N VAL A 675 12.43 16.03 -15.91
CA VAL A 675 13.33 17.16 -16.18
C VAL A 675 14.08 16.96 -17.49
N ALA A 676 14.64 15.77 -17.68
CA ALA A 676 15.35 15.36 -18.88
C ALA A 676 15.09 13.88 -19.18
N LYS A 677 15.49 13.39 -20.36
CA LYS A 677 15.40 11.95 -20.69
C LYS A 677 16.17 11.08 -19.68
N ALA A 678 17.21 11.62 -19.08
CA ALA A 678 18.07 10.93 -18.14
C ALA A 678 17.71 11.20 -16.67
N TRP A 679 16.78 12.12 -16.36
CA TRP A 679 16.46 12.49 -15.00
C TRP A 679 14.98 12.83 -14.80
N ASN A 680 14.35 12.15 -13.87
CA ASN A 680 13.04 12.51 -13.35
C ASN A 680 13.02 12.39 -11.81
N PHE A 681 12.13 13.15 -11.19
CA PHE A 681 11.90 13.02 -9.76
C PHE A 681 10.41 13.09 -9.40
N THR A 682 10.07 12.46 -8.30
CA THR A 682 8.74 12.54 -7.69
C THR A 682 8.88 13.11 -6.29
N ALA A 683 8.11 14.15 -5.99
CA ALA A 683 8.04 14.79 -4.68
C ALA A 683 6.62 14.67 -4.13
N ASN A 684 6.52 14.41 -2.85
CA ASN A 684 5.27 14.45 -2.11
C ASN A 684 5.47 15.23 -0.82
N ALA A 685 4.54 16.10 -0.47
CA ALA A 685 4.49 16.79 0.80
C ALA A 685 3.05 16.78 1.34
N ASN A 686 2.89 16.46 2.60
CA ASN A 686 1.61 16.53 3.31
C ASN A 686 1.78 17.42 4.54
N LEU A 687 1.05 18.53 4.56
CA LEU A 687 1.08 19.54 5.62
C LEU A 687 -0.28 19.53 6.31
N TYR A 688 -0.33 19.29 7.60
CA TYR A 688 -1.61 19.20 8.29
C TYR A 688 -1.53 19.64 9.75
N GLN A 689 -2.69 20.05 10.25
CA GLN A 689 -2.96 20.30 11.65
C GLN A 689 -3.83 19.17 12.17
N SER A 690 -3.45 18.59 13.31
CA SER A 690 -4.28 17.68 14.10
C SER A 690 -4.70 18.36 15.38
N LYS A 691 -5.98 18.25 15.76
CA LYS A 691 -6.53 18.65 17.03
C LYS A 691 -7.20 17.44 17.66
N ILE A 692 -6.80 17.09 18.87
CA ILE A 692 -7.38 16.02 19.70
C ILE A 692 -8.08 16.69 20.87
N ASP A 693 -9.38 16.45 21.00
CA ASP A 693 -10.14 16.95 22.14
C ASP A 693 -9.82 16.09 23.38
N GLY A 694 -9.51 16.73 24.48
CA GLY A 694 -9.12 16.09 25.72
C GLY A 694 -10.26 15.33 26.39
N VAL A 695 -9.91 14.42 27.29
CA VAL A 695 -10.82 13.72 28.19
C VAL A 695 -10.28 13.83 29.61
N PRO A 696 -10.78 14.77 30.43
CA PRO A 696 -10.25 15.02 31.75
C PRO A 696 -10.26 13.79 32.67
N ALA A 697 -11.21 12.87 32.46
CA ALA A 697 -11.29 11.60 33.20
C ALA A 697 -10.03 10.72 33.05
N PHE A 698 -9.23 10.92 32.00
CA PHE A 698 -7.97 10.23 31.75
C PHE A 698 -6.75 11.18 31.91
N GLY A 699 -6.92 12.36 32.50
CA GLY A 699 -5.86 13.34 32.63
C GLY A 699 -5.41 13.95 31.27
N ILE A 700 -6.23 13.82 30.21
CA ILE A 700 -5.88 14.31 28.88
C ILE A 700 -6.52 15.67 28.65
N VAL A 701 -5.68 16.64 28.32
CA VAL A 701 -6.10 18.01 27.92
C VAL A 701 -6.19 18.12 26.41
N ASP A 702 -6.96 19.11 25.91
CA ASP A 702 -6.98 19.47 24.50
C ASP A 702 -5.58 19.67 23.97
N ASN A 703 -5.23 18.97 22.90
CA ASN A 703 -3.94 19.09 22.28
C ASN A 703 -4.05 19.33 20.77
N SER A 704 -3.23 20.24 20.24
CA SER A 704 -3.24 20.54 18.82
C SER A 704 -1.84 20.91 18.32
N GLY A 705 -1.53 20.51 17.10
CA GLY A 705 -0.25 20.82 16.51
C GLY A 705 -0.26 20.76 14.99
N PHE A 706 0.60 21.60 14.41
CA PHE A 706 0.94 21.52 12.99
C PHE A 706 2.09 20.54 12.80
N THR A 707 1.96 19.69 11.79
CA THR A 707 3.01 18.75 11.41
C THR A 707 3.04 18.57 9.90
N TRP A 708 4.12 17.99 9.39
CA TRP A 708 4.26 17.73 7.97
C TRP A 708 5.14 16.50 7.71
N ASN A 709 4.98 15.92 6.55
CA ASN A 709 5.87 14.87 6.05
C ASN A 709 6.15 15.09 4.56
N ALA A 710 7.33 14.66 4.11
CA ALA A 710 7.73 14.78 2.72
C ALA A 710 8.56 13.58 2.27
N ASN A 711 8.42 13.24 1.00
CA ASN A 711 9.23 12.23 0.31
C ASN A 711 9.73 12.82 -1.00
N LEU A 712 10.99 12.56 -1.32
CA LEU A 712 11.60 12.92 -2.59
C LEU A 712 12.31 11.70 -3.17
N THR A 713 11.93 11.29 -4.37
CA THR A 713 12.57 10.18 -5.10
C THR A 713 13.12 10.70 -6.41
N ASN A 714 14.44 10.59 -6.60
CA ASN A 714 15.15 10.93 -7.82
C ASN A 714 15.56 9.67 -8.59
N ASN A 715 15.34 9.66 -9.90
CA ASN A 715 15.73 8.57 -10.80
C ASN A 715 16.64 9.13 -11.90
N PHE A 716 17.78 8.48 -12.11
CA PHE A 716 18.76 8.83 -13.13
C PHE A 716 19.00 7.64 -14.05
N VAL A 717 18.79 7.83 -15.34
CA VAL A 717 19.12 6.84 -16.37
C VAL A 717 20.47 7.21 -16.98
N LEU A 718 21.48 6.41 -16.66
CA LEU A 718 22.84 6.62 -17.10
C LEU A 718 23.16 5.81 -18.38
N PRO A 719 24.25 6.13 -19.07
CA PRO A 719 24.80 5.28 -20.13
C PRO A 719 25.01 3.83 -19.64
N TYR A 720 25.20 2.91 -20.58
CA TYR A 720 25.49 1.48 -20.32
C TYR A 720 24.38 0.71 -19.59
N ASN A 721 23.11 1.13 -19.74
CA ASN A 721 21.93 0.50 -19.10
C ASN A 721 21.97 0.50 -17.56
N ILE A 722 22.55 1.54 -16.99
CA ILE A 722 22.58 1.76 -15.55
C ILE A 722 21.45 2.71 -15.17
N THR A 723 20.70 2.37 -14.15
CA THR A 723 19.72 3.27 -13.55
C THR A 723 20.06 3.45 -12.08
N LEU A 724 20.05 4.71 -11.61
CA LEU A 724 20.24 5.05 -10.20
C LEU A 724 18.95 5.64 -9.63
N GLN A 725 18.67 5.34 -8.39
CA GLN A 725 17.58 5.95 -7.62
C GLN A 725 18.09 6.40 -6.27
N VAL A 726 17.73 7.61 -5.87
CA VAL A 726 18.00 8.15 -4.52
C VAL A 726 16.69 8.67 -3.96
N LYS A 727 16.36 8.22 -2.75
CA LYS A 727 15.15 8.61 -2.04
C LYS A 727 15.49 9.21 -0.69
N GLY A 728 14.83 10.31 -0.34
CA GLY A 728 14.79 10.87 1.02
C GLY A 728 13.37 10.93 1.53
N ASP A 729 13.15 10.62 2.80
CA ASP A 729 11.89 10.82 3.50
C ASP A 729 12.11 11.54 4.82
N TYR A 730 11.15 12.40 5.19
CA TYR A 730 11.13 13.16 6.43
C TYR A 730 9.72 13.19 7.01
N ARG A 731 9.62 12.98 8.31
CA ARG A 731 8.40 13.17 9.13
C ARG A 731 8.73 14.15 10.25
N ALA A 732 7.98 15.21 10.33
CA ALA A 732 8.13 16.18 11.40
C ALA A 732 7.56 15.64 12.74
N ARG A 733 7.87 16.31 13.81
CA ARG A 733 7.29 16.08 15.14
C ARG A 733 5.78 16.16 15.07
N GLN A 734 5.09 15.23 15.77
CA GLN A 734 3.62 15.16 15.81
C GLN A 734 3.12 15.10 17.23
N VAL A 735 2.09 15.89 17.50
CA VAL A 735 1.36 15.90 18.77
C VAL A 735 0.50 14.65 18.90
N MET A 736 0.47 14.07 20.08
CA MET A 736 -0.35 12.91 20.48
C MET A 736 -1.24 13.27 21.67
N ALA A 737 -2.15 12.40 22.06
CA ALA A 737 -3.02 12.63 23.21
C ALA A 737 -2.23 12.90 24.51
N GLN A 738 -1.17 12.12 24.77
CA GLN A 738 -0.31 12.24 25.95
C GLN A 738 1.15 12.48 25.56
N GLY A 739 1.46 13.60 24.87
CA GLY A 739 2.83 13.94 24.54
C GLY A 739 3.10 14.15 23.05
N THR A 740 4.29 13.75 22.58
CA THR A 740 4.73 14.02 21.22
C THR A 740 5.58 12.88 20.64
N ARG A 741 5.37 12.58 19.37
CA ARG A 741 6.28 11.76 18.57
C ARG A 741 7.33 12.67 17.94
N ASN A 742 8.60 12.31 18.06
CA ASN A 742 9.70 13.08 17.50
C ASN A 742 9.83 12.92 15.97
N ALA A 743 10.63 13.80 15.36
CA ALA A 743 10.90 13.74 13.93
C ALA A 743 11.70 12.49 13.57
N MET A 744 11.46 11.97 12.35
CA MET A 744 12.19 10.82 11.79
C MET A 744 12.50 11.10 10.32
N TYR A 745 13.70 10.72 9.87
CA TYR A 745 14.10 10.84 8.47
C TYR A 745 15.00 9.69 8.03
N GLY A 746 15.12 9.49 6.73
CA GLY A 746 16.01 8.47 6.18
C GLY A 746 16.33 8.73 4.72
N VAL A 747 17.45 8.15 4.27
CA VAL A 747 17.90 8.19 2.88
C VAL A 747 18.22 6.78 2.41
N ASP A 748 17.68 6.42 1.22
CA ASP A 748 17.91 5.15 0.54
C ASP A 748 18.52 5.41 -0.84
N ALA A 749 19.35 4.50 -1.33
CA ALA A 749 19.87 4.54 -2.69
C ALA A 749 19.85 3.16 -3.34
N GLY A 750 19.64 3.12 -4.65
CA GLY A 750 19.67 1.91 -5.44
C GLY A 750 20.35 2.14 -6.79
N ALA A 751 21.05 1.13 -7.27
CA ALA A 751 21.65 1.09 -8.59
C ALA A 751 21.28 -0.21 -9.28
N LYS A 752 20.85 -0.13 -10.55
CA LYS A 752 20.48 -1.29 -11.37
C LYS A 752 21.26 -1.26 -12.67
N TYR A 753 21.78 -2.42 -13.01
CA TYR A 753 22.39 -2.69 -14.30
C TYR A 753 21.56 -3.72 -15.07
N ASP A 754 21.01 -3.33 -16.22
CA ASP A 754 20.34 -4.26 -17.14
C ASP A 754 21.34 -4.81 -18.15
N PHE A 755 21.48 -6.15 -18.17
CA PHE A 755 22.39 -6.82 -19.10
C PHE A 755 21.92 -6.64 -20.57
N LYS A 756 22.86 -6.76 -21.52
CA LYS A 756 22.58 -6.60 -22.95
C LYS A 756 21.50 -7.55 -23.49
N ASN A 757 21.33 -8.71 -22.87
CA ASN A 757 20.26 -9.68 -23.20
C ASN A 757 18.85 -9.19 -22.82
N LYS A 758 18.73 -8.10 -22.05
CA LYS A 758 17.48 -7.51 -21.53
C LYS A 758 16.61 -8.48 -20.71
N THR A 759 17.10 -9.69 -20.43
CA THR A 759 16.41 -10.71 -19.63
C THR A 759 16.98 -10.80 -18.22
N SER A 760 18.23 -10.36 -18.03
CA SER A 760 18.92 -10.37 -16.74
C SER A 760 19.14 -8.96 -16.23
N SER A 761 19.14 -8.78 -14.92
CA SER A 761 19.54 -7.54 -14.26
C SER A 761 20.23 -7.82 -12.93
N LEU A 762 21.07 -6.89 -12.51
CA LEU A 762 21.74 -6.87 -11.22
C LEU A 762 21.40 -5.55 -10.52
N SER A 763 20.90 -5.63 -9.28
CA SER A 763 20.48 -4.44 -8.51
C SER A 763 21.18 -4.42 -7.16
N LEU A 764 21.81 -3.31 -6.83
CA LEU A 764 22.36 -3.00 -5.51
C LEU A 764 21.44 -2.00 -4.83
N ASN A 765 20.98 -2.32 -3.62
CA ASN A 765 20.14 -1.44 -2.81
C ASN A 765 20.76 -1.23 -1.44
N VAL A 766 20.80 0.03 -1.00
CA VAL A 766 21.26 0.42 0.35
C VAL A 766 20.13 1.24 0.97
N ARG A 767 19.62 0.77 2.10
CA ARG A 767 18.54 1.43 2.86
C ARG A 767 19.09 2.03 4.14
N ASP A 768 18.50 3.15 4.53
CA ASP A 768 18.87 3.92 5.72
C ASP A 768 20.38 4.14 5.81
N ILE A 769 20.94 4.77 4.76
CA ILE A 769 22.40 4.94 4.56
C ILE A 769 23.06 5.58 5.79
N PHE A 770 22.34 6.50 6.45
CA PHE A 770 22.84 7.27 7.60
C PHE A 770 22.42 6.70 8.95
N ASN A 771 21.70 5.57 8.98
CA ASN A 771 21.16 4.94 10.21
C ASN A 771 20.33 5.91 11.07
N THR A 772 19.42 6.64 10.44
CA THR A 772 18.66 7.74 11.07
C THR A 772 17.19 7.39 11.32
N ARG A 773 16.71 6.25 10.84
CA ARG A 773 15.31 5.82 11.07
C ARG A 773 15.13 5.27 12.49
N ASN A 774 14.94 6.18 13.42
CA ASN A 774 14.62 5.86 14.81
C ASN A 774 13.19 6.31 15.11
N TRP A 775 12.43 5.46 15.78
CA TRP A 775 11.14 5.84 16.31
C TRP A 775 11.30 6.31 17.76
N SER A 776 10.96 7.54 18.04
CA SER A 776 11.05 8.09 19.39
C SER A 776 9.84 8.95 19.73
N MET A 777 9.46 8.91 21.00
CA MET A 777 8.34 9.67 21.54
C MET A 777 8.60 10.06 23.00
N THR A 778 8.02 11.18 23.39
CA THR A 778 7.96 11.60 24.78
C THR A 778 6.50 11.57 25.21
N THR A 779 6.17 10.76 26.21
CA THR A 779 4.83 10.70 26.82
C THR A 779 4.88 11.42 28.15
N THR A 780 3.89 12.26 28.43
CA THR A 780 3.79 13.01 29.67
C THR A 780 2.45 12.70 30.34
N THR A 781 2.50 12.28 31.58
CA THR A 781 1.37 12.18 32.50
C THR A 781 1.53 13.19 33.64
N THR A 782 0.63 13.24 34.60
CA THR A 782 0.75 14.13 35.76
C THR A 782 1.96 13.77 36.62
N ASN A 783 2.28 12.50 36.78
CA ASN A 783 3.31 12.00 37.70
C ASN A 783 4.52 11.39 37.01
N SER A 784 4.58 11.38 35.65
CA SER A 784 5.74 10.84 34.95
C SER A 784 5.98 11.47 33.59
N ILE A 785 7.26 11.49 33.20
CA ILE A 785 7.71 11.76 31.83
C ILE A 785 8.44 10.52 31.34
N VAL A 786 8.08 10.03 30.14
CA VAL A 786 8.68 8.85 29.54
C VAL A 786 9.27 9.20 28.20
N ASP A 787 10.58 9.09 28.09
CA ASP A 787 11.31 9.20 26.84
C ASP A 787 11.60 7.82 26.29
N PHE A 788 10.99 7.53 25.14
CA PHE A 788 11.10 6.25 24.45
C PHE A 788 11.81 6.41 23.12
N ARG A 789 12.75 5.52 22.82
CA ARG A 789 13.40 5.41 21.52
C ARG A 789 13.55 3.94 21.13
N ARG A 790 13.26 3.62 19.87
CA ARG A 790 13.46 2.30 19.30
C ARG A 790 14.02 2.41 17.88
N TYR A 791 14.97 1.57 17.55
CA TYR A 791 15.49 1.40 16.21
C TYR A 791 15.45 -0.07 15.82
N MET A 792 15.30 -0.33 14.52
CA MET A 792 15.35 -1.67 13.96
C MET A 792 16.18 -1.65 12.67
N GLN A 793 17.05 -2.60 12.53
CA GLN A 793 17.80 -2.92 11.33
C GLN A 793 19.06 -2.06 11.01
N GLY A 794 19.12 -0.78 11.31
CA GLY A 794 20.24 0.05 10.82
C GLY A 794 20.43 -0.01 9.29
N THR A 795 21.58 0.38 8.78
CA THR A 795 21.88 0.36 7.34
C THR A 795 21.85 -1.04 6.75
N MET A 796 21.00 -1.27 5.74
CA MET A 796 20.88 -2.54 5.02
C MET A 796 21.33 -2.42 3.57
N ALA A 797 22.32 -3.21 3.18
CA ALA A 797 22.78 -3.36 1.80
C ALA A 797 22.38 -4.74 1.26
N SER A 798 21.86 -4.79 0.03
CA SER A 798 21.48 -6.03 -0.64
C SER A 798 21.79 -6.01 -2.13
N LEU A 799 22.23 -7.16 -2.65
CA LEU A 799 22.49 -7.40 -4.07
C LEU A 799 21.47 -8.42 -4.58
N THR A 800 20.75 -8.04 -5.65
CA THR A 800 19.71 -8.89 -6.26
C THR A 800 20.07 -9.19 -7.71
N TYR A 801 20.12 -10.47 -8.07
CA TYR A 801 20.16 -10.92 -9.46
C TYR A 801 18.76 -11.36 -9.88
N SER A 802 18.25 -10.82 -11.00
CA SER A 802 16.95 -11.17 -11.55
C SER A 802 17.09 -11.69 -12.98
N TYR A 803 16.39 -12.79 -13.29
CA TYR A 803 16.35 -13.40 -14.61
C TYR A 803 14.89 -13.59 -15.05
N ARG A 804 14.54 -13.09 -16.23
CA ARG A 804 13.22 -13.21 -16.85
C ARG A 804 13.33 -14.10 -18.09
N PHE A 805 12.38 -15.03 -18.23
CA PHE A 805 12.31 -15.91 -19.40
C PHE A 805 10.89 -16.01 -19.93
N GLY A 806 10.76 -16.47 -21.17
CA GLY A 806 9.50 -16.62 -21.87
C GLY A 806 9.37 -15.71 -23.09
N LYS A 807 8.27 -15.82 -23.80
CA LYS A 807 8.04 -15.06 -25.04
C LYS A 807 7.76 -13.60 -24.74
N THR A 808 8.50 -12.72 -25.35
CA THR A 808 8.33 -11.25 -25.21
C THR A 808 7.30 -10.66 -26.18
N THR A 809 6.85 -11.43 -27.16
CA THR A 809 5.96 -10.96 -28.23
C THR A 809 4.56 -11.54 -28.11
N PHE A 810 3.57 -10.70 -28.19
CA PHE A 810 2.16 -11.06 -28.32
C PHE A 810 1.94 -11.39 -29.81
N SER A 811 1.73 -12.67 -30.14
CA SER A 811 1.24 -13.07 -31.46
C SER A 811 -0.20 -13.53 -31.29
N PRO A 812 -1.21 -12.73 -31.65
CA PRO A 812 -2.57 -13.22 -31.69
C PRO A 812 -2.67 -14.33 -32.76
N LYS A 813 -3.19 -15.51 -32.38
CA LYS A 813 -3.54 -16.53 -33.37
C LYS A 813 -4.56 -15.95 -34.36
N LYS A 814 -4.36 -16.22 -35.64
CA LYS A 814 -5.37 -16.05 -36.68
C LYS A 814 -6.62 -16.88 -36.33
N GLY A 815 -7.57 -16.26 -35.67
CA GLY A 815 -8.88 -16.81 -35.37
C GLY A 815 -9.77 -15.65 -34.97
N LYS A 816 -10.77 -15.33 -35.80
CA LYS A 816 -11.86 -14.36 -35.68
C LYS A 816 -11.64 -13.25 -34.64
N LYS A 817 -11.50 -12.03 -35.13
CA LYS A 817 -11.31 -10.78 -34.41
C LYS A 817 -12.19 -10.68 -33.17
N PRO A 818 -11.62 -10.42 -31.95
CA PRO A 818 -12.37 -9.70 -30.92
C PRO A 818 -12.45 -8.24 -31.34
N ASP A 819 -13.61 -7.61 -31.17
CA ASP A 819 -13.80 -6.20 -31.42
C ASP A 819 -12.81 -5.36 -30.57
N GLN A 820 -11.81 -4.80 -31.24
CA GLN A 820 -10.81 -3.92 -30.61
C GLN A 820 -11.39 -2.54 -30.19
N GLN A 821 -12.69 -2.31 -30.43
CA GLN A 821 -13.37 -1.10 -29.94
C GLN A 821 -13.58 -1.10 -28.41
N GLU A 822 -13.61 -2.26 -27.76
CA GLU A 822 -13.83 -2.34 -26.32
C GLU A 822 -12.59 -1.99 -25.46
N MET A 823 -11.38 -2.15 -25.98
CA MET A 823 -10.17 -1.85 -25.18
C MET A 823 -9.72 -0.39 -25.23
N ARG A 824 -10.26 0.41 -26.17
CA ARG A 824 -9.92 1.85 -26.26
C ARG A 824 -10.92 2.76 -25.56
N SER A 825 -12.12 2.30 -25.32
CA SER A 825 -13.14 3.09 -24.59
C SER A 825 -12.89 3.15 -23.08
N ASP A 826 -12.07 2.26 -22.53
CA ASP A 826 -11.73 2.30 -21.09
C ASP A 826 -10.60 3.30 -20.77
N GLU A 827 -9.83 3.77 -21.77
CA GLU A 827 -8.81 4.80 -21.57
C GLU A 827 -9.30 6.22 -21.87
N GLU A 828 -10.42 6.40 -22.57
CA GLU A 828 -10.92 7.74 -22.94
C GLU A 828 -12.17 8.21 -22.16
N SER A 829 -12.72 7.38 -21.26
CA SER A 829 -13.95 7.72 -20.55
C SER A 829 -13.86 7.68 -19.02
N PHE A 830 -12.80 8.26 -18.46
CA PHE A 830 -12.78 8.66 -17.03
C PHE A 830 -12.00 9.95 -16.80
#